data_5a66cbceceacd909232eba648b019650
#
_entry.id   5a66cbceceacd909232eba648b019650
#
_cell.length_a   1.000
_cell.length_b   1.000
_cell.length_c   1.000
_cell.angle_alpha   90.00
_cell.angle_beta   90.00
_cell.angle_gamma   90.00
#
_symmetry.space_group_name_H-M   'P 1'
#
loop_
_entity.id
_entity.type
_entity.pdbx_description
1 polymer ?
#
loop_
_entity_poly.entity_id
_entity_poly.type
_entity_poly.pdbx_seq_one_letter_code
_entity_poly.pdbx_strand_id
1 'polypeptide(L)'
;MNRNNNCFMTAGDIRLLLVLMGLFLVWIIFATLIVPLFIESAYRGESWPFLNRIISGRAVHSVRHYLQFWHRVTIVGSVVSSLGCLLIVLVSGSPAFIRRIVGEATPGSLGAIRMWTCAILLLTTLWEDLGSIAWLPAELRHPRGLLGYLYTLPIGFERLVTSEMSLRAFQLLTELLLFLGLVGWRTRVVLPLGALCYFLLLGVLIDYSFFWHQNLVPLYVMIVLSFTPCGDGWSVDRLWKISQGRAVPDAGRTSPVYGWARYACWAVIALPYVANGLGKLYDAGLFWWNPINIRTNLYMDTLNPREYDWALSLYLTHAPDALFSLIGLFALFSETFFGLVLFFRVARWIFPVAAIMMHIGIFLLQKILFLDLILLQLVFFDFTRIRKAIGGRLASKRGQLQVLYDGLCPLCCRTVRVLACFDLFTRLEFLDFRCLDLNDYNRRLGLNLASRDLEEEMSVIFRGRVYRGFYGYRRIALAVPVFWLLAPWLFLPGVSSLGAWVYGYVARNRLKFHWDDSHRPVQPLEEGASAEVTTTGDAARGFGYALAVSGIIVVSLVCWFYRIEFYPFTSWHLYTNLDTSGKVQYRKVFAQRESGVSSRARLEDTIGAIALDNRYSPHIEKCFGELPGDVEICKKFLSAAASAYNKKVQPGERVTQYEIQVWIWDFLSYPSDPNYGKLTDRFAFEINTGRTLREKKLEDHSVKDTAPPLEPQAVKAGAGVIR
;
A
#
# COMPACT_ATOMS: atom_id res chain seq x y z
N MET A 1 -11.48 -41.33 -25.40
CA MET A 1 -10.79 -40.83 -26.61
C MET A 1 -11.82 -40.16 -27.49
N ASN A 2 -11.94 -38.88 -27.43
CA ASN A 2 -12.67 -38.07 -28.40
C ASN A 2 -11.80 -36.85 -28.73
N ARG A 3 -10.99 -37.05 -29.79
CA ARG A 3 -10.29 -35.97 -30.51
C ARG A 3 -11.33 -35.36 -31.44
N ASN A 4 -11.80 -34.14 -31.14
CA ASN A 4 -12.22 -33.12 -32.10
C ASN A 4 -12.77 -31.95 -31.34
N ASN A 5 -11.90 -31.03 -30.94
CA ASN A 5 -12.25 -29.63 -30.73
C ASN A 5 -11.01 -28.78 -30.99
N ASN A 6 -10.63 -28.69 -32.26
CA ASN A 6 -9.74 -27.65 -32.76
C ASN A 6 -10.57 -26.37 -33.07
N CYS A 7 -11.32 -25.89 -32.09
CA CYS A 7 -11.84 -24.55 -32.16
C CYS A 7 -10.94 -23.69 -31.28
N PHE A 8 -10.07 -22.90 -31.91
CA PHE A 8 -9.09 -22.04 -31.23
C PHE A 8 -9.75 -20.95 -30.36
N MET A 9 -11.03 -20.66 -30.56
CA MET A 9 -11.77 -19.64 -29.81
C MET A 9 -13.22 -20.10 -29.57
N THR A 10 -13.70 -19.89 -28.35
CA THR A 10 -15.11 -20.10 -27.99
C THR A 10 -15.98 -18.92 -28.43
N ALA A 11 -17.29 -19.09 -28.50
CA ALA A 11 -18.22 -17.98 -28.74
C ALA A 11 -18.10 -16.84 -27.72
N GLY A 12 -17.70 -17.16 -26.48
CA GLY A 12 -17.39 -16.19 -25.44
C GLY A 12 -16.15 -15.36 -25.75
N ASP A 13 -15.11 -15.99 -26.27
CA ASP A 13 -13.86 -15.32 -26.63
C ASP A 13 -14.06 -14.37 -27.81
N ILE A 14 -14.90 -14.76 -28.77
CA ILE A 14 -15.28 -13.89 -29.91
C ILE A 14 -16.04 -12.65 -29.42
N ARG A 15 -16.98 -12.82 -28.48
CA ARG A 15 -17.71 -11.67 -27.91
C ARG A 15 -16.76 -10.75 -27.12
N LEU A 16 -15.85 -11.32 -26.32
CA LEU A 16 -14.83 -10.54 -25.60
C LEU A 16 -13.95 -9.76 -26.59
N LEU A 17 -13.48 -10.41 -27.65
CA LEU A 17 -12.69 -9.76 -28.69
C LEU A 17 -13.43 -8.59 -29.32
N LEU A 18 -14.71 -8.78 -29.69
CA LEU A 18 -15.54 -7.73 -30.27
C LEU A 18 -15.75 -6.55 -29.33
N VAL A 19 -15.95 -6.80 -28.04
CA VAL A 19 -16.04 -5.75 -27.02
C VAL A 19 -14.73 -4.99 -26.90
N LEU A 20 -13.59 -5.69 -26.81
CA LEU A 20 -12.28 -5.07 -26.74
C LEU A 20 -11.94 -4.25 -27.96
N MET A 21 -12.29 -4.76 -29.18
CA MET A 21 -12.15 -4.01 -30.42
C MET A 21 -13.03 -2.76 -30.44
N GLY A 22 -14.28 -2.87 -29.96
CA GLY A 22 -15.20 -1.72 -29.86
C GLY A 22 -14.64 -0.66 -28.89
N LEU A 23 -14.16 -1.05 -27.71
CA LEU A 23 -13.54 -0.14 -26.77
C LEU A 23 -12.25 0.50 -27.32
N PHE A 24 -11.44 -0.27 -28.04
CA PHE A 24 -10.25 0.24 -28.71
C PHE A 24 -10.60 1.25 -29.83
N LEU A 25 -11.63 0.98 -30.60
CA LEU A 25 -12.11 1.94 -31.62
C LEU A 25 -12.60 3.23 -30.95
N VAL A 26 -13.37 3.15 -29.88
CA VAL A 26 -13.79 4.32 -29.08
C VAL A 26 -12.59 5.09 -28.57
N TRP A 27 -11.57 4.39 -28.05
CA TRP A 27 -10.31 5.02 -27.63
C TRP A 27 -9.62 5.76 -28.79
N ILE A 28 -9.50 5.13 -29.97
CA ILE A 28 -8.85 5.76 -31.13
C ILE A 28 -9.62 7.01 -31.56
N ILE A 29 -10.95 6.92 -31.68
CA ILE A 29 -11.80 8.07 -32.03
C ILE A 29 -11.63 9.20 -31.00
N PHE A 30 -11.70 8.87 -29.71
CA PHE A 30 -11.52 9.84 -28.63
C PHE A 30 -10.14 10.49 -28.67
N ALA A 31 -9.07 9.68 -28.78
CA ALA A 31 -7.70 10.15 -28.74
C ALA A 31 -7.29 10.94 -30.00
N THR A 32 -7.80 10.59 -31.18
CA THR A 32 -7.40 11.24 -32.44
C THR A 32 -8.29 12.40 -32.85
N LEU A 33 -9.56 12.40 -32.47
CA LEU A 33 -10.51 13.45 -32.87
C LEU A 33 -10.90 14.37 -31.75
N ILE A 34 -11.25 13.82 -30.56
CA ILE A 34 -11.84 14.62 -29.48
C ILE A 34 -10.77 15.37 -28.70
N VAL A 35 -9.72 14.70 -28.25
CA VAL A 35 -8.71 15.33 -27.42
C VAL A 35 -7.91 16.43 -28.13
N PRO A 36 -7.48 16.28 -29.40
CA PRO A 36 -6.84 17.37 -30.12
C PRO A 36 -7.72 18.63 -30.24
N LEU A 37 -9.02 18.47 -30.50
CA LEU A 37 -9.97 19.58 -30.52
C LEU A 37 -10.07 20.27 -29.12
N PHE A 38 -10.07 19.48 -28.07
CA PHE A 38 -10.04 20.01 -26.70
C PHE A 38 -8.74 20.79 -26.41
N ILE A 39 -7.58 20.27 -26.82
CA ILE A 39 -6.30 20.94 -26.63
C ILE A 39 -6.29 22.28 -27.39
N GLU A 40 -6.74 22.30 -28.63
CA GLU A 40 -6.81 23.53 -29.42
C GLU A 40 -7.81 24.55 -28.84
N SER A 41 -9.01 24.09 -28.48
CA SER A 41 -10.04 24.94 -27.88
C SER A 41 -9.59 25.51 -26.53
N ALA A 42 -8.97 24.68 -25.69
CA ALA A 42 -8.43 25.11 -24.42
C ALA A 42 -7.27 26.11 -24.57
N TYR A 43 -6.41 25.91 -25.57
CA TYR A 43 -5.31 26.84 -25.87
C TYR A 43 -5.82 28.21 -26.36
N ARG A 44 -6.92 28.25 -27.13
CA ARG A 44 -7.58 29.47 -27.58
C ARG A 44 -8.42 30.17 -26.50
N GLY A 45 -8.62 29.53 -25.35
CA GLY A 45 -9.47 30.04 -24.28
C GLY A 45 -10.97 29.89 -24.53
N GLU A 46 -11.36 29.12 -25.56
CA GLU A 46 -12.75 28.90 -25.98
C GLU A 46 -13.40 27.67 -25.30
N SER A 47 -12.65 26.95 -24.47
CA SER A 47 -13.12 25.76 -23.79
C SER A 47 -13.94 26.07 -22.54
N TRP A 48 -14.51 25.05 -21.92
CA TRP A 48 -15.28 25.21 -20.69
C TRP A 48 -14.52 26.00 -19.63
N PRO A 49 -15.18 26.87 -18.85
CA PRO A 49 -14.54 27.72 -17.85
C PRO A 49 -13.64 26.96 -16.86
N PHE A 50 -13.98 25.70 -16.62
CA PHE A 50 -13.23 24.77 -15.80
C PHE A 50 -11.87 24.40 -16.43
N LEU A 51 -11.85 24.05 -17.73
CA LEU A 51 -10.61 23.71 -18.43
C LEU A 51 -9.72 24.92 -18.64
N ASN A 52 -10.31 26.09 -18.89
CA ASN A 52 -9.57 27.35 -19.01
C ASN A 52 -8.83 27.72 -17.73
N ARG A 53 -9.42 27.52 -16.55
CA ARG A 53 -8.74 27.75 -15.26
C ARG A 53 -7.55 26.81 -15.04
N ILE A 54 -7.58 25.63 -15.63
CA ILE A 54 -6.51 24.62 -15.49
C ILE A 54 -5.35 24.94 -16.44
N ILE A 55 -5.65 25.40 -17.64
CA ILE A 55 -4.68 25.56 -18.73
C ILE A 55 -4.19 27.01 -18.84
N SER A 56 -5.06 28.01 -18.63
CA SER A 56 -4.83 29.45 -18.83
C SER A 56 -3.82 30.01 -17.83
N GLY A 57 -2.84 29.68 -17.50
CA GLY A 57 -1.76 30.19 -16.62
C GLY A 57 -0.55 29.24 -16.55
N ARG A 58 -0.69 28.08 -17.23
CA ARG A 58 0.31 27.02 -17.21
C ARG A 58 0.80 26.61 -18.60
N ALA A 59 0.29 27.21 -19.66
CA ALA A 59 0.73 26.93 -21.03
C ALA A 59 2.12 27.58 -21.28
N VAL A 60 3.18 26.84 -20.99
CA VAL A 60 4.57 27.28 -21.18
C VAL A 60 5.04 27.04 -22.62
N HIS A 61 4.33 26.16 -23.37
CA HIS A 61 4.74 25.72 -24.69
C HIS A 61 3.68 26.04 -25.77
N SER A 62 4.06 25.94 -27.04
CA SER A 62 3.15 26.15 -28.16
C SER A 62 2.09 25.04 -28.26
N VAL A 63 0.92 25.36 -28.88
CA VAL A 63 -0.13 24.38 -29.11
C VAL A 63 0.38 23.15 -29.89
N ARG A 64 1.30 23.38 -30.83
CA ARG A 64 1.96 22.31 -31.60
C ARG A 64 2.71 21.33 -30.69
N HIS A 65 3.35 21.81 -29.65
CA HIS A 65 4.05 20.97 -28.67
C HIS A 65 3.06 20.04 -27.95
N TYR A 66 1.94 20.57 -27.47
CA TYR A 66 0.92 19.77 -26.76
C TYR A 66 0.25 18.75 -27.68
N LEU A 67 -0.01 19.11 -28.93
CA LEU A 67 -0.57 18.17 -29.93
C LEU A 67 0.43 17.07 -30.29
N GLN A 68 1.71 17.39 -30.46
CA GLN A 68 2.76 16.39 -30.72
C GLN A 68 2.96 15.48 -29.51
N PHE A 69 2.95 16.04 -28.29
CA PHE A 69 2.99 15.26 -27.07
C PHE A 69 1.81 14.29 -27.00
N TRP A 70 0.58 14.78 -27.21
CA TRP A 70 -0.60 13.95 -27.20
C TRP A 70 -0.58 12.87 -28.29
N HIS A 71 -0.11 13.19 -29.46
CA HIS A 71 0.05 12.21 -30.56
C HIS A 71 0.97 11.05 -30.13
N ARG A 72 2.11 11.35 -29.48
CA ARG A 72 3.00 10.31 -28.93
C ARG A 72 2.30 9.47 -27.85
N VAL A 73 1.57 10.12 -26.93
CA VAL A 73 0.77 9.43 -25.90
C VAL A 73 -0.24 8.49 -26.57
N THR A 74 -0.93 8.94 -27.62
CA THR A 74 -1.91 8.14 -28.35
C THR A 74 -1.26 6.91 -28.99
N ILE A 75 -0.10 7.05 -29.63
CA ILE A 75 0.61 5.92 -30.24
C ILE A 75 1.02 4.90 -29.17
N VAL A 76 1.72 5.35 -28.12
CA VAL A 76 2.19 4.46 -27.05
C VAL A 76 1.01 3.79 -26.33
N GLY A 77 0.00 4.55 -25.96
CA GLY A 77 -1.22 4.03 -25.32
C GLY A 77 -1.94 3.02 -26.19
N SER A 78 -2.01 3.25 -27.49
CA SER A 78 -2.64 2.32 -28.46
C SER A 78 -1.84 1.03 -28.59
N VAL A 79 -0.51 1.11 -28.67
CA VAL A 79 0.35 -0.08 -28.74
C VAL A 79 0.23 -0.91 -27.46
N VAL A 80 0.34 -0.26 -26.28
CA VAL A 80 0.23 -0.94 -24.97
C VAL A 80 -1.16 -1.56 -24.79
N SER A 81 -2.22 -0.83 -25.15
CA SER A 81 -3.59 -1.35 -25.08
C SER A 81 -3.81 -2.53 -26.03
N SER A 82 -3.25 -2.48 -27.23
CA SER A 82 -3.33 -3.59 -28.21
C SER A 82 -2.61 -4.84 -27.70
N LEU A 83 -1.41 -4.67 -27.15
CA LEU A 83 -0.65 -5.78 -26.53
C LEU A 83 -1.40 -6.34 -25.32
N GLY A 84 -2.00 -5.48 -24.50
CA GLY A 84 -2.81 -5.88 -23.35
C GLY A 84 -4.06 -6.66 -23.79
N CYS A 85 -4.78 -6.19 -24.81
CA CYS A 85 -5.93 -6.89 -25.38
C CYS A 85 -5.53 -8.25 -25.96
N LEU A 86 -4.43 -8.30 -26.71
CA LEU A 86 -3.89 -9.55 -27.24
C LEU A 86 -3.55 -10.54 -26.12
N LEU A 87 -2.89 -10.08 -25.07
CA LEU A 87 -2.56 -10.89 -23.90
C LEU A 87 -3.83 -11.42 -23.21
N ILE A 88 -4.86 -10.58 -23.03
CA ILE A 88 -6.13 -10.97 -22.43
C ILE A 88 -6.79 -12.07 -23.27
N VAL A 89 -6.82 -11.92 -24.58
CA VAL A 89 -7.42 -12.91 -25.50
C VAL A 89 -6.62 -14.21 -25.48
N LEU A 90 -5.29 -14.16 -25.51
CA LEU A 90 -4.44 -15.35 -25.44
C LEU A 90 -4.61 -16.08 -24.10
N VAL A 91 -4.75 -15.32 -23.02
CA VAL A 91 -4.93 -15.86 -21.66
C VAL A 91 -6.31 -16.47 -21.50
N SER A 92 -7.38 -15.80 -21.95
CA SER A 92 -8.75 -16.31 -21.86
C SER A 92 -8.97 -17.55 -22.71
N GLY A 93 -8.31 -17.65 -23.86
CA GLY A 93 -8.39 -18.81 -24.76
C GLY A 93 -7.64 -20.06 -24.32
N SER A 94 -6.80 -20.00 -23.27
CA SER A 94 -6.01 -21.15 -22.82
C SER A 94 -6.29 -21.53 -21.37
N PRO A 95 -7.18 -22.52 -21.11
CA PRO A 95 -7.42 -23.03 -19.73
C PRO A 95 -6.17 -23.56 -19.04
N ALA A 96 -5.20 -24.06 -19.81
CA ALA A 96 -3.92 -24.54 -19.27
C ALA A 96 -3.05 -23.36 -18.76
N PHE A 97 -3.04 -22.23 -19.48
CA PHE A 97 -2.35 -21.01 -19.07
C PHE A 97 -2.97 -20.46 -17.78
N ILE A 98 -4.29 -20.35 -17.74
CA ILE A 98 -5.02 -19.85 -16.56
C ILE A 98 -4.67 -20.71 -15.34
N ARG A 99 -4.76 -22.03 -15.44
CA ARG A 99 -4.45 -22.95 -14.34
C ARG A 99 -3.00 -22.91 -13.91
N ARG A 100 -2.07 -22.75 -14.86
CA ARG A 100 -0.62 -22.76 -14.57
C ARG A 100 -0.10 -21.43 -14.04
N ILE A 101 -0.52 -20.31 -14.58
CA ILE A 101 0.00 -18.96 -14.30
C ILE A 101 -0.84 -18.23 -13.26
N VAL A 102 -2.11 -18.03 -13.52
CA VAL A 102 -3.01 -17.35 -12.58
C VAL A 102 -3.27 -18.21 -11.36
N GLY A 103 -3.59 -19.47 -11.61
CA GLY A 103 -3.94 -20.46 -10.58
C GLY A 103 -5.28 -20.12 -9.92
N GLU A 104 -5.71 -21.03 -9.06
CA GLU A 104 -6.90 -20.83 -8.24
C GLU A 104 -6.53 -20.26 -6.87
N ALA A 105 -7.47 -19.57 -6.25
CA ALA A 105 -7.33 -19.07 -4.90
C ALA A 105 -8.60 -19.34 -4.08
N THR A 106 -8.47 -19.28 -2.77
CA THR A 106 -9.59 -19.39 -1.84
C THR A 106 -10.16 -18.00 -1.52
N PRO A 107 -11.44 -17.92 -1.11
CA PRO A 107 -11.99 -16.68 -0.55
C PRO A 107 -11.13 -16.14 0.59
N GLY A 108 -10.60 -17.04 1.43
CA GLY A 108 -9.73 -16.69 2.55
C GLY A 108 -8.43 -16.01 2.14
N SER A 109 -7.80 -16.42 1.02
CA SER A 109 -6.58 -15.76 0.55
C SER A 109 -6.85 -14.33 0.07
N LEU A 110 -7.97 -14.10 -0.61
CA LEU A 110 -8.35 -12.75 -1.04
C LEU A 110 -8.76 -11.87 0.14
N GLY A 111 -9.49 -12.45 1.12
CA GLY A 111 -9.80 -11.80 2.39
C GLY A 111 -8.55 -11.38 3.16
N ALA A 112 -7.49 -12.21 3.15
CA ALA A 112 -6.21 -11.88 3.77
C ALA A 112 -5.52 -10.70 3.08
N ILE A 113 -5.54 -10.61 1.74
CA ILE A 113 -5.01 -9.46 1.00
C ILE A 113 -5.74 -8.18 1.42
N ARG A 114 -7.07 -8.21 1.49
CA ARG A 114 -7.87 -7.07 1.97
C ARG A 114 -7.45 -6.65 3.38
N MET A 115 -7.44 -7.60 4.32
CA MET A 115 -7.08 -7.32 5.71
C MET A 115 -5.68 -6.69 5.79
N TRP A 116 -4.73 -7.24 5.06
CA TRP A 116 -3.34 -6.78 5.07
C TRP A 116 -3.20 -5.40 4.46
N THR A 117 -3.82 -5.14 3.32
CA THR A 117 -3.82 -3.83 2.67
C THR A 117 -4.46 -2.76 3.56
N CYS A 118 -5.64 -3.04 4.13
CA CYS A 118 -6.30 -2.11 5.04
C CYS A 118 -5.48 -1.89 6.32
N ALA A 119 -4.81 -2.93 6.85
CA ALA A 119 -3.94 -2.79 8.02
C ALA A 119 -2.72 -1.90 7.75
N ILE A 120 -2.08 -2.04 6.58
CA ILE A 120 -0.96 -1.19 6.17
C ILE A 120 -1.40 0.27 6.10
N LEU A 121 -2.48 0.54 5.37
CA LEU A 121 -2.99 1.90 5.20
C LEU A 121 -3.47 2.52 6.52
N LEU A 122 -4.12 1.73 7.38
CA LEU A 122 -4.53 2.18 8.71
C LEU A 122 -3.31 2.49 9.59
N LEU A 123 -2.31 1.62 9.61
CA LEU A 123 -1.10 1.81 10.39
C LEU A 123 -0.37 3.09 9.99
N THR A 124 -0.21 3.31 8.69
CA THR A 124 0.44 4.52 8.17
C THR A 124 -0.39 5.78 8.47
N THR A 125 -1.72 5.72 8.40
CA THR A 125 -2.60 6.86 8.73
C THR A 125 -2.55 7.22 10.21
N LEU A 126 -2.50 6.22 11.11
CA LEU A 126 -2.41 6.42 12.55
C LEU A 126 -1.11 7.11 12.99
N TRP A 127 -0.06 7.00 12.20
CA TRP A 127 1.23 7.68 12.47
C TRP A 127 1.29 9.09 11.92
N GLU A 128 0.37 9.48 11.03
CA GLU A 128 0.32 10.82 10.47
C GLU A 128 -0.44 11.79 11.39
N ASP A 129 0.00 13.05 11.42
CA ASP A 129 -0.74 14.17 11.99
C ASP A 129 -1.23 15.09 10.88
N LEU A 130 -2.32 14.70 10.22
CA LEU A 130 -2.88 15.47 9.11
C LEU A 130 -3.32 16.86 9.56
N GLY A 131 -3.76 16.99 10.82
CA GLY A 131 -4.23 18.27 11.37
C GLY A 131 -3.17 19.37 11.35
N SER A 132 -1.90 19.00 11.58
CA SER A 132 -0.78 19.96 11.58
C SER A 132 -0.49 20.58 10.21
N ILE A 133 -0.96 19.99 9.12
CA ILE A 133 -0.86 20.54 7.76
C ILE A 133 -1.57 21.92 7.67
N ALA A 134 -2.66 22.12 8.40
CA ALA A 134 -3.37 23.41 8.43
C ALA A 134 -2.52 24.58 8.94
N TRP A 135 -1.40 24.30 9.60
CA TRP A 135 -0.48 25.34 10.08
C TRP A 135 0.45 25.87 9.00
N LEU A 136 0.54 25.17 7.86
CA LEU A 136 1.38 25.57 6.74
C LEU A 136 0.66 26.58 5.86
N PRO A 137 1.35 27.65 5.42
CA PRO A 137 0.82 28.62 4.48
C PRO A 137 0.37 27.99 3.16
N ALA A 138 -0.74 28.50 2.61
CA ALA A 138 -1.30 27.98 1.35
C ALA A 138 -0.33 28.12 0.16
N GLU A 139 0.55 29.12 0.20
CA GLU A 139 1.55 29.41 -0.83
C GLU A 139 2.62 28.30 -0.96
N LEU A 140 2.77 27.47 0.07
CA LEU A 140 3.68 26.32 0.05
C LEU A 140 3.06 25.10 -0.62
N ARG A 141 1.78 25.13 -0.97
CA ARG A 141 1.09 24.01 -1.63
C ARG A 141 1.48 23.93 -3.10
N HIS A 142 1.75 22.73 -3.54
CA HIS A 142 2.01 22.39 -4.93
C HIS A 142 1.09 21.25 -5.39
N PRO A 143 -0.24 21.53 -5.54
CA PRO A 143 -1.21 20.51 -5.90
C PRO A 143 -0.87 19.90 -7.26
N ARG A 144 -0.80 18.56 -7.32
CA ARG A 144 -0.41 17.82 -8.51
C ARG A 144 -1.51 16.90 -8.99
N GLY A 145 -1.55 16.64 -10.30
CA GLY A 145 -2.44 15.67 -10.89
C GLY A 145 -3.92 15.93 -10.59
N LEU A 146 -4.66 14.89 -10.25
CA LEU A 146 -6.10 14.98 -9.98
C LEU A 146 -6.43 15.89 -8.79
N LEU A 147 -5.55 16.01 -7.81
CA LEU A 147 -5.80 16.86 -6.65
C LEU A 147 -5.83 18.34 -7.03
N GLY A 148 -4.98 18.77 -7.99
CA GLY A 148 -4.99 20.13 -8.49
C GLY A 148 -6.35 20.57 -9.02
N TYR A 149 -7.12 19.65 -9.59
CA TYR A 149 -8.47 19.94 -10.06
C TYR A 149 -9.46 20.15 -8.91
N LEU A 150 -9.30 19.42 -7.78
CA LEU A 150 -10.21 19.57 -6.63
C LEU A 150 -10.15 20.95 -6.00
N TYR A 151 -8.98 21.58 -6.00
CA TYR A 151 -8.83 22.96 -5.51
C TYR A 151 -9.52 23.99 -6.42
N THR A 152 -9.75 23.66 -7.69
CA THR A 152 -10.44 24.55 -8.63
C THR A 152 -11.95 24.41 -8.60
N LEU A 153 -12.46 23.33 -7.98
CA LEU A 153 -13.89 23.09 -7.88
C LEU A 153 -14.53 23.92 -6.75
N PRO A 154 -15.76 24.42 -6.93
CA PRO A 154 -16.47 25.19 -5.92
C PRO A 154 -17.06 24.32 -4.79
N ILE A 155 -16.37 23.24 -4.40
CA ILE A 155 -16.82 22.28 -3.38
C ILE A 155 -16.28 22.58 -1.98
N GLY A 156 -15.54 23.69 -1.81
CA GLY A 156 -14.99 24.09 -0.52
C GLY A 156 -13.82 23.22 -0.03
N PHE A 157 -13.16 22.47 -0.92
CA PHE A 157 -12.02 21.61 -0.58
C PHE A 157 -10.88 22.39 0.09
N GLU A 158 -10.64 23.64 -0.34
CA GLU A 158 -9.66 24.51 0.29
C GLU A 158 -9.97 24.81 1.77
N ARG A 159 -11.25 25.02 2.12
CA ARG A 159 -11.67 25.24 3.51
C ARG A 159 -11.43 24.00 4.38
N LEU A 160 -11.59 22.81 3.82
CA LEU A 160 -11.30 21.56 4.52
C LEU A 160 -9.81 21.49 4.85
N VAL A 161 -8.93 21.80 3.90
CA VAL A 161 -7.47 21.67 4.04
C VAL A 161 -6.88 22.75 4.95
N THR A 162 -7.51 23.91 5.07
CA THR A 162 -7.05 25.02 5.92
C THR A 162 -7.53 24.94 7.38
N SER A 163 -8.44 24.00 7.71
CA SER A 163 -8.98 23.84 9.05
C SER A 163 -8.39 22.60 9.73
N GLU A 164 -7.67 22.78 10.82
CA GLU A 164 -7.10 21.68 11.62
C GLU A 164 -8.18 20.70 12.09
N MET A 165 -9.32 21.21 12.59
CA MET A 165 -10.42 20.35 13.06
C MET A 165 -11.02 19.54 11.92
N SER A 166 -11.19 20.12 10.73
CA SER A 166 -11.69 19.43 9.54
C SER A 166 -10.75 18.33 9.09
N LEU A 167 -9.44 18.59 9.08
CA LEU A 167 -8.43 17.59 8.71
C LEU A 167 -8.36 16.45 9.71
N ARG A 168 -8.42 16.73 11.01
CA ARG A 168 -8.48 15.70 12.07
C ARG A 168 -9.74 14.85 11.95
N ALA A 169 -10.90 15.48 11.74
CA ALA A 169 -12.16 14.75 11.52
C ALA A 169 -12.11 13.88 10.26
N PHE A 170 -11.50 14.39 9.19
CA PHE A 170 -11.32 13.65 7.95
C PHE A 170 -10.34 12.47 8.11
N GLN A 171 -9.26 12.66 8.87
CA GLN A 171 -8.33 11.58 9.23
C GLN A 171 -9.04 10.48 10.00
N LEU A 172 -9.80 10.82 11.06
CA LEU A 172 -10.57 9.85 11.85
C LEU A 172 -11.61 9.10 11.00
N LEU A 173 -12.29 9.79 10.07
CA LEU A 173 -13.20 9.15 9.13
C LEU A 173 -12.46 8.13 8.24
N THR A 174 -11.30 8.50 7.73
CA THR A 174 -10.46 7.61 6.90
C THR A 174 -10.01 6.39 7.70
N GLU A 175 -9.53 6.58 8.93
CA GLU A 175 -9.13 5.50 9.85
C GLU A 175 -10.30 4.56 10.15
N LEU A 176 -11.49 5.10 10.41
CA LEU A 176 -12.70 4.31 10.62
C LEU A 176 -13.04 3.46 9.38
N LEU A 177 -13.01 4.04 8.19
CA LEU A 177 -13.30 3.31 6.94
C LEU A 177 -12.25 2.22 6.70
N LEU A 178 -10.97 2.50 6.95
CA LEU A 178 -9.89 1.50 6.84
C LEU A 178 -10.06 0.38 7.85
N PHE A 179 -10.44 0.69 9.09
CA PHE A 179 -10.74 -0.31 10.12
C PHE A 179 -11.95 -1.17 9.74
N LEU A 180 -13.03 -0.57 9.26
CA LEU A 180 -14.20 -1.31 8.76
C LEU A 180 -13.84 -2.17 7.54
N GLY A 181 -12.96 -1.69 6.65
CA GLY A 181 -12.38 -2.47 5.56
C GLY A 181 -11.54 -3.63 6.06
N LEU A 182 -10.73 -3.43 7.09
CA LEU A 182 -9.90 -4.46 7.74
C LEU A 182 -10.77 -5.59 8.29
N VAL A 183 -11.81 -5.29 9.06
CA VAL A 183 -12.72 -6.31 9.59
C VAL A 183 -13.72 -6.85 8.55
N GLY A 184 -13.82 -6.18 7.41
CA GLY A 184 -14.66 -6.61 6.28
C GLY A 184 -16.16 -6.41 6.50
N TRP A 185 -16.54 -5.24 7.01
CA TRP A 185 -17.95 -4.85 7.18
C TRP A 185 -18.41 -4.02 5.98
N ARG A 186 -19.51 -4.44 5.34
CA ARG A 186 -20.05 -3.81 4.10
C ARG A 186 -18.96 -3.50 3.08
N THR A 187 -18.12 -4.48 2.81
CA THR A 187 -16.88 -4.33 1.98
C THR A 187 -17.13 -3.64 0.65
N ARG A 188 -18.30 -3.87 0.01
CA ARG A 188 -18.66 -3.25 -1.27
C ARG A 188 -18.79 -1.73 -1.24
N VAL A 189 -19.05 -1.15 -0.08
CA VAL A 189 -19.23 0.30 0.12
C VAL A 189 -18.00 0.88 0.81
N VAL A 190 -17.54 0.20 1.86
CA VAL A 190 -16.46 0.70 2.72
C VAL A 190 -15.12 0.76 1.98
N LEU A 191 -14.79 -0.23 1.14
CA LEU A 191 -13.51 -0.23 0.43
C LEU A 191 -13.40 0.91 -0.61
N PRO A 192 -14.35 1.13 -1.52
CA PRO A 192 -14.25 2.25 -2.45
C PRO A 192 -14.27 3.61 -1.75
N LEU A 193 -15.08 3.79 -0.69
CA LEU A 193 -15.08 5.02 0.10
C LEU A 193 -13.76 5.21 0.84
N GLY A 194 -13.23 4.15 1.44
CA GLY A 194 -11.92 4.18 2.10
C GLY A 194 -10.79 4.49 1.14
N ALA A 195 -10.82 3.91 -0.07
CA ALA A 195 -9.83 4.22 -1.12
C ALA A 195 -9.91 5.69 -1.55
N LEU A 196 -11.12 6.24 -1.71
CA LEU A 196 -11.32 7.65 -2.04
C LEU A 196 -10.82 8.58 -0.91
N CYS A 197 -11.21 8.30 0.34
CA CYS A 197 -10.77 9.10 1.48
C CYS A 197 -9.24 9.03 1.64
N TYR A 198 -8.65 7.83 1.50
CA TYR A 198 -7.20 7.70 1.58
C TYR A 198 -6.47 8.38 0.42
N PHE A 199 -7.01 8.31 -0.80
CA PHE A 199 -6.52 9.08 -1.94
C PHE A 199 -6.47 10.58 -1.62
N LEU A 200 -7.53 11.16 -1.07
CA LEU A 200 -7.56 12.58 -0.70
C LEU A 200 -6.58 12.89 0.44
N LEU A 201 -6.51 12.04 1.46
CA LEU A 201 -5.60 12.21 2.59
C LEU A 201 -4.13 12.21 2.13
N LEU A 202 -3.73 11.20 1.39
CA LEU A 202 -2.37 11.08 0.87
C LEU A 202 -2.04 12.26 -0.08
N GLY A 203 -3.00 12.68 -0.88
CA GLY A 203 -2.85 13.84 -1.77
C GLY A 203 -2.56 15.12 -1.00
N VAL A 204 -3.31 15.41 0.07
CA VAL A 204 -3.06 16.59 0.93
C VAL A 204 -1.66 16.55 1.55
N LEU A 205 -1.18 15.37 1.96
CA LEU A 205 0.19 15.21 2.45
C LEU A 205 1.24 15.51 1.37
N ILE A 206 1.00 15.06 0.15
CA ILE A 206 1.91 15.24 -0.99
C ILE A 206 1.95 16.69 -1.49
N ASP A 207 0.88 17.46 -1.32
CA ASP A 207 0.81 18.87 -1.77
C ASP A 207 1.89 19.76 -1.18
N TYR A 208 2.31 19.47 0.04
CA TYR A 208 3.33 20.24 0.75
C TYR A 208 4.73 19.60 0.72
N SER A 209 4.90 18.53 -0.05
CA SER A 209 6.15 17.78 -0.07
C SER A 209 6.68 17.58 -1.48
N PHE A 210 7.87 16.99 -1.56
CA PHE A 210 8.30 16.33 -2.76
C PHE A 210 7.32 15.21 -3.12
N PHE A 211 7.14 14.91 -4.43
CA PHE A 211 6.25 13.81 -4.82
C PHE A 211 6.79 12.50 -4.26
N TRP A 212 6.05 11.92 -3.32
CA TRP A 212 6.46 10.76 -2.57
C TRP A 212 5.69 9.52 -3.00
N HIS A 213 6.37 8.39 -3.08
CA HIS A 213 5.82 7.16 -3.65
C HIS A 213 5.25 6.20 -2.60
N GLN A 214 5.46 6.50 -1.30
CA GLN A 214 4.94 5.69 -0.20
C GLN A 214 3.42 5.62 -0.23
N ASN A 215 2.88 4.47 0.15
CA ASN A 215 1.47 4.17 0.25
C ASN A 215 0.66 4.21 -1.06
N LEU A 216 1.27 4.54 -2.20
CA LEU A 216 0.58 4.50 -3.50
C LEU A 216 0.23 3.07 -3.90
N VAL A 217 1.14 2.12 -3.71
CA VAL A 217 0.92 0.73 -4.11
C VAL A 217 -0.19 0.07 -3.29
N PRO A 218 -0.22 0.17 -1.95
CA PRO A 218 -1.36 -0.28 -1.16
C PRO A 218 -2.68 0.39 -1.56
N LEU A 219 -2.67 1.69 -1.90
CA LEU A 219 -3.86 2.38 -2.42
C LEU A 219 -4.35 1.75 -3.73
N TYR A 220 -3.46 1.46 -4.68
CA TYR A 220 -3.84 0.79 -5.93
C TYR A 220 -4.41 -0.61 -5.68
N VAL A 221 -3.81 -1.37 -4.76
CA VAL A 221 -4.35 -2.69 -4.36
C VAL A 221 -5.75 -2.53 -3.76
N MET A 222 -5.99 -1.51 -2.92
CA MET A 222 -7.30 -1.24 -2.34
C MET A 222 -8.34 -0.85 -3.40
N ILE A 223 -7.96 -0.07 -4.41
CA ILE A 223 -8.82 0.25 -5.57
C ILE A 223 -9.21 -1.05 -6.30
N VAL A 224 -8.25 -1.92 -6.61
CA VAL A 224 -8.53 -3.21 -7.24
C VAL A 224 -9.47 -4.06 -6.39
N LEU A 225 -9.20 -4.17 -5.08
CA LEU A 225 -10.01 -4.95 -4.13
C LEU A 225 -11.46 -4.45 -4.04
N SER A 226 -11.71 -3.17 -4.28
CA SER A 226 -13.05 -2.58 -4.26
C SER A 226 -14.00 -3.22 -5.30
N PHE A 227 -13.45 -3.77 -6.38
CA PHE A 227 -14.20 -4.45 -7.44
C PHE A 227 -14.22 -5.98 -7.29
N THR A 228 -13.54 -6.53 -6.28
CA THR A 228 -13.39 -7.98 -6.10
C THR A 228 -14.33 -8.53 -5.02
N PRO A 229 -14.60 -9.85 -5.00
CA PRO A 229 -15.37 -10.49 -3.94
C PRO A 229 -14.54 -10.73 -2.66
N CYS A 230 -13.71 -9.79 -2.25
CA CYS A 230 -12.81 -9.94 -1.10
C CYS A 230 -13.53 -10.00 0.25
N GLY A 231 -14.84 -9.66 0.30
CA GLY A 231 -15.69 -9.81 1.47
C GLY A 231 -16.17 -11.26 1.70
N ASP A 232 -15.94 -12.19 0.77
CA ASP A 232 -16.34 -13.58 0.93
C ASP A 232 -15.38 -14.38 1.83
N GLY A 233 -14.20 -13.84 2.14
CA GLY A 233 -13.22 -14.45 3.03
C GLY A 233 -12.89 -13.56 4.24
N TRP A 234 -12.82 -14.14 5.44
CA TRP A 234 -12.38 -13.51 6.69
C TRP A 234 -12.97 -12.13 6.95
N SER A 235 -14.33 -12.04 6.90
CA SER A 235 -15.04 -10.78 6.99
C SER A 235 -16.26 -10.88 7.91
N VAL A 236 -16.64 -9.74 8.47
CA VAL A 236 -17.94 -9.60 9.17
C VAL A 236 -19.10 -9.83 8.21
N ASP A 237 -18.97 -9.44 6.94
CA ASP A 237 -20.00 -9.71 5.90
C ASP A 237 -20.26 -11.22 5.76
N ARG A 238 -19.19 -12.03 5.76
CA ARG A 238 -19.29 -13.49 5.71
C ARG A 238 -19.94 -14.05 6.98
N LEU A 239 -19.48 -13.62 8.16
CA LEU A 239 -20.05 -14.02 9.45
C LEU A 239 -21.53 -13.71 9.53
N TRP A 240 -21.93 -12.52 9.06
CA TRP A 240 -23.32 -12.10 9.02
C TRP A 240 -24.18 -12.99 8.12
N LYS A 241 -23.72 -13.32 6.91
CA LYS A 241 -24.40 -14.25 5.99
C LYS A 241 -24.55 -15.63 6.63
N ILE A 242 -23.46 -16.18 7.22
CA ILE A 242 -23.47 -17.46 7.93
C ILE A 242 -24.45 -17.44 9.09
N SER A 243 -24.46 -16.36 9.88
CA SER A 243 -25.38 -16.21 11.00
C SER A 243 -26.83 -16.17 10.56
N GLN A 244 -27.14 -15.73 9.36
CA GLN A 244 -28.48 -15.74 8.77
C GLN A 244 -28.82 -17.04 8.03
N GLY A 245 -27.95 -18.06 8.06
CA GLY A 245 -28.17 -19.31 7.32
C GLY A 245 -28.05 -19.19 5.80
N ARG A 246 -27.54 -18.05 5.29
CA ARG A 246 -27.36 -17.84 3.84
C ARG A 246 -26.18 -18.67 3.34
N ALA A 247 -26.30 -19.18 2.12
CA ALA A 247 -25.22 -19.89 1.46
C ALA A 247 -24.01 -18.94 1.26
N VAL A 248 -22.83 -19.41 1.65
CA VAL A 248 -21.55 -18.70 1.44
C VAL A 248 -20.58 -19.65 0.75
N PRO A 249 -19.67 -19.12 -0.08
CA PRO A 249 -18.62 -19.96 -0.68
C PRO A 249 -17.81 -20.65 0.41
N ASP A 250 -17.45 -21.92 0.20
CA ASP A 250 -16.57 -22.63 1.14
C ASP A 250 -15.22 -21.89 1.25
N ALA A 251 -14.79 -21.62 2.49
CA ALA A 251 -13.54 -20.90 2.77
C ALA A 251 -12.29 -21.64 2.27
N GLY A 252 -12.35 -22.96 2.17
CA GLY A 252 -11.25 -23.82 1.72
C GLY A 252 -11.26 -24.13 0.24
N ARG A 253 -12.38 -23.91 -0.46
CA ARG A 253 -12.54 -24.26 -1.87
C ARG A 253 -11.82 -23.25 -2.75
N THR A 254 -10.99 -23.76 -3.66
CA THR A 254 -10.32 -22.92 -4.64
C THR A 254 -11.24 -22.61 -5.83
N SER A 255 -11.12 -21.39 -6.38
CA SER A 255 -11.84 -20.98 -7.58
C SER A 255 -10.99 -20.03 -8.43
N PRO A 256 -11.14 -20.09 -9.78
CA PRO A 256 -10.51 -19.16 -10.69
C PRO A 256 -10.89 -17.68 -10.43
N VAL A 257 -12.11 -17.41 -9.96
CA VAL A 257 -12.60 -16.05 -9.66
C VAL A 257 -11.69 -15.36 -8.63
N TYR A 258 -11.38 -16.06 -7.53
CA TYR A 258 -10.46 -15.54 -6.52
C TYR A 258 -9.01 -15.56 -6.99
N GLY A 259 -8.65 -16.52 -7.88
CA GLY A 259 -7.34 -16.60 -8.52
C GLY A 259 -7.03 -15.37 -9.33
N TRP A 260 -7.95 -14.95 -10.20
CA TRP A 260 -7.81 -13.76 -11.02
C TRP A 260 -7.73 -12.47 -10.19
N ALA A 261 -8.59 -12.31 -9.18
CA ALA A 261 -8.58 -11.16 -8.30
C ALA A 261 -7.24 -11.04 -7.55
N ARG A 262 -6.70 -12.16 -7.03
CA ARG A 262 -5.38 -12.20 -6.41
C ARG A 262 -4.26 -11.86 -7.39
N TYR A 263 -4.32 -12.40 -8.60
CA TYR A 263 -3.34 -12.13 -9.64
C TYR A 263 -3.32 -10.67 -10.06
N ALA A 264 -4.49 -10.03 -10.12
CA ALA A 264 -4.64 -8.60 -10.35
C ALA A 264 -3.91 -7.76 -9.29
N CYS A 265 -4.06 -8.10 -8.01
CA CYS A 265 -3.32 -7.46 -6.92
C CYS A 265 -1.79 -7.64 -7.08
N TRP A 266 -1.34 -8.84 -7.43
CA TRP A 266 0.09 -9.10 -7.67
C TRP A 266 0.65 -8.31 -8.84
N ALA A 267 -0.12 -8.14 -9.93
CA ALA A 267 0.29 -7.34 -11.09
C ALA A 267 0.53 -5.88 -10.72
N VAL A 268 -0.37 -5.31 -9.92
CA VAL A 268 -0.24 -3.92 -9.43
C VAL A 268 0.93 -3.76 -8.48
N ILE A 269 1.22 -4.76 -7.62
CA ILE A 269 2.38 -4.73 -6.72
C ILE A 269 3.69 -4.87 -7.50
N ALA A 270 3.72 -5.67 -8.56
CA ALA A 270 4.93 -5.87 -9.38
C ALA A 270 5.28 -4.64 -10.23
N LEU A 271 4.30 -3.82 -10.58
CA LEU A 271 4.45 -2.69 -11.49
C LEU A 271 5.57 -1.72 -11.08
N PRO A 272 5.61 -1.16 -9.86
CA PRO A 272 6.63 -0.19 -9.46
C PRO A 272 8.05 -0.77 -9.46
N TYR A 273 8.22 -2.03 -9.08
CA TYR A 273 9.53 -2.68 -9.09
C TYR A 273 10.05 -2.79 -10.52
N VAL A 274 9.24 -3.35 -11.42
CA VAL A 274 9.62 -3.49 -12.84
C VAL A 274 9.87 -2.13 -13.48
N ALA A 275 9.00 -1.16 -13.23
CA ALA A 275 9.13 0.19 -13.75
C ALA A 275 10.43 0.86 -13.27
N ASN A 276 10.77 0.74 -11.99
CA ASN A 276 11.99 1.32 -11.41
C ASN A 276 13.26 0.60 -11.92
N GLY A 277 13.26 -0.73 -11.97
CA GLY A 277 14.37 -1.51 -12.49
C GLY A 277 14.65 -1.21 -13.98
N LEU A 278 13.58 -1.13 -14.80
CA LEU A 278 13.70 -0.72 -16.21
C LEU A 278 14.13 0.74 -16.34
N GLY A 279 13.68 1.63 -15.44
CA GLY A 279 14.10 3.02 -15.39
C GLY A 279 15.62 3.16 -15.17
N LYS A 280 16.18 2.39 -14.23
CA LYS A 280 17.63 2.32 -13.99
C LYS A 280 18.40 1.86 -15.23
N LEU A 281 17.90 0.82 -15.90
CA LEU A 281 18.50 0.34 -17.14
C LEU A 281 18.37 1.35 -18.28
N TYR A 282 17.27 2.08 -18.35
CA TYR A 282 17.03 3.08 -19.38
C TYR A 282 17.90 4.32 -19.20
N ASP A 283 18.07 4.83 -17.97
CA ASP A 283 18.78 6.08 -17.67
C ASP A 283 20.30 5.87 -17.54
N ALA A 284 20.71 4.85 -16.80
CA ALA A 284 22.12 4.57 -16.49
C ALA A 284 22.71 3.37 -17.26
N GLY A 285 21.87 2.64 -17.97
CA GLY A 285 22.29 1.42 -18.67
C GLY A 285 22.73 0.32 -17.68
N LEU A 286 23.57 -0.58 -18.18
CA LEU A 286 24.09 -1.67 -17.38
C LEU A 286 25.08 -1.22 -16.29
N PHE A 287 25.51 0.06 -16.30
CA PHE A 287 26.49 0.60 -15.35
C PHE A 287 25.87 1.20 -14.09
N TRP A 288 24.55 1.13 -13.91
CA TRP A 288 23.88 1.66 -12.72
C TRP A 288 24.46 1.14 -11.40
N TRP A 289 24.92 -0.11 -11.36
CA TRP A 289 25.55 -0.76 -10.21
C TRP A 289 27.01 -0.34 -9.95
N ASN A 290 27.50 0.69 -10.66
CA ASN A 290 28.85 1.24 -10.42
C ASN A 290 29.03 1.59 -8.93
N PRO A 291 30.13 1.17 -8.28
CA PRO A 291 30.32 1.36 -6.85
C PRO A 291 30.29 2.83 -6.43
N ILE A 292 30.79 3.74 -7.28
CA ILE A 292 30.77 5.19 -7.00
C ILE A 292 29.33 5.69 -6.98
N ASN A 293 28.52 5.30 -7.96
CA ASN A 293 27.08 5.65 -8.00
C ASN A 293 26.33 5.16 -6.76
N ILE A 294 26.57 3.92 -6.35
CA ILE A 294 25.92 3.37 -5.15
C ILE A 294 26.37 4.10 -3.88
N ARG A 295 27.67 4.38 -3.74
CA ARG A 295 28.20 5.19 -2.62
C ARG A 295 27.59 6.59 -2.60
N THR A 296 27.52 7.27 -3.75
CA THR A 296 26.92 8.61 -3.88
C THR A 296 25.49 8.60 -3.32
N ASN A 297 24.64 7.66 -3.77
CA ASN A 297 23.26 7.54 -3.30
C ASN A 297 23.17 7.26 -1.79
N LEU A 298 23.98 6.32 -1.26
CA LEU A 298 23.96 5.98 0.15
C LEU A 298 24.42 7.14 1.04
N TYR A 299 25.49 7.82 0.67
CA TYR A 299 26.07 8.92 1.47
C TYR A 299 25.19 10.16 1.40
N MET A 300 24.63 10.49 0.22
CA MET A 300 23.72 11.61 0.05
C MET A 300 22.51 11.49 1.00
N ASP A 301 21.87 10.32 1.05
CA ASP A 301 20.72 10.11 1.91
C ASP A 301 21.09 10.08 3.40
N THR A 302 22.26 9.52 3.73
CA THR A 302 22.70 9.43 5.12
C THR A 302 23.10 10.79 5.70
N LEU A 303 23.72 11.65 4.92
CA LEU A 303 24.23 12.95 5.36
C LEU A 303 23.13 14.04 5.38
N ASN A 304 22.12 13.93 4.51
CA ASN A 304 20.97 14.84 4.56
C ASN A 304 20.17 14.64 5.85
N PRO A 305 19.49 15.68 6.34
CA PRO A 305 18.54 15.56 7.44
C PRO A 305 17.48 14.51 7.11
N ARG A 306 17.32 13.54 7.98
CA ARG A 306 16.31 12.47 7.91
C ARG A 306 15.73 12.26 9.31
N GLU A 307 14.62 11.56 9.38
CA GLU A 307 13.96 11.21 10.63
C GLU A 307 14.88 10.46 11.61
N TYR A 308 15.78 9.62 11.08
CA TYR A 308 16.63 8.75 11.89
C TYR A 308 18.07 9.24 11.94
N ASP A 309 18.72 9.14 13.11
CA ASP A 309 20.04 9.74 13.39
C ASP A 309 21.25 8.79 13.16
N TRP A 310 21.02 7.51 12.81
CA TRP A 310 22.16 6.63 12.55
C TRP A 310 22.81 6.92 11.19
N ALA A 311 24.08 6.54 11.07
CA ALA A 311 24.90 6.79 9.88
C ALA A 311 25.63 5.52 9.43
N LEU A 312 24.93 4.39 9.34
CA LEU A 312 25.54 3.08 9.09
C LEU A 312 26.34 3.02 7.79
N SER A 313 25.88 3.72 6.74
CA SER A 313 26.60 3.73 5.45
C SER A 313 27.97 4.40 5.55
N LEU A 314 28.17 5.34 6.47
CA LEU A 314 29.46 6.02 6.65
C LEU A 314 30.52 5.11 7.28
N TYR A 315 30.13 4.08 8.05
CA TYR A 315 31.08 3.07 8.52
C TYR A 315 31.62 2.19 7.39
N LEU A 316 30.93 2.18 6.23
CA LEU A 316 31.34 1.43 5.05
C LEU A 316 32.27 2.23 4.12
N THR A 317 32.75 3.41 4.51
CA THR A 317 33.57 4.29 3.65
C THR A 317 34.82 3.58 3.11
N HIS A 318 35.43 2.74 3.93
CA HIS A 318 36.63 1.96 3.55
C HIS A 318 36.31 0.53 3.05
N ALA A 319 35.04 0.19 2.88
CA ALA A 319 34.66 -1.12 2.36
C ALA A 319 35.05 -1.24 0.88
N PRO A 320 35.35 -2.45 0.39
CA PRO A 320 35.77 -2.66 -1.00
C PRO A 320 34.63 -2.32 -1.98
N ASP A 321 34.99 -1.84 -3.16
CA ASP A 321 34.06 -1.47 -4.24
C ASP A 321 33.14 -2.63 -4.64
N ALA A 322 33.65 -3.87 -4.56
CA ALA A 322 32.86 -5.06 -4.84
C ALA A 322 31.61 -5.16 -3.96
N LEU A 323 31.65 -4.71 -2.71
CA LEU A 323 30.48 -4.71 -1.82
C LEU A 323 29.37 -3.79 -2.37
N PHE A 324 29.74 -2.58 -2.77
CA PHE A 324 28.77 -1.62 -3.31
C PHE A 324 28.21 -2.08 -4.65
N SER A 325 29.08 -2.65 -5.51
CA SER A 325 28.64 -3.27 -6.76
C SER A 325 27.64 -4.41 -6.53
N LEU A 326 27.86 -5.27 -5.53
CA LEU A 326 26.92 -6.34 -5.17
C LEU A 326 25.60 -5.79 -4.64
N ILE A 327 25.61 -4.75 -3.81
CA ILE A 327 24.39 -4.06 -3.33
C ILE A 327 23.61 -3.52 -4.53
N GLY A 328 24.28 -2.85 -5.47
CA GLY A 328 23.67 -2.31 -6.68
C GLY A 328 23.11 -3.38 -7.59
N LEU A 329 23.87 -4.44 -7.86
CA LEU A 329 23.41 -5.59 -8.65
C LEU A 329 22.21 -6.29 -8.03
N PHE A 330 22.23 -6.48 -6.70
CA PHE A 330 21.11 -7.09 -5.97
C PHE A 330 19.84 -6.25 -6.11
N ALA A 331 19.94 -4.92 -5.95
CA ALA A 331 18.79 -4.02 -6.11
C ALA A 331 18.27 -4.04 -7.55
N LEU A 332 19.16 -3.85 -8.54
CA LEU A 332 18.81 -3.84 -9.95
C LEU A 332 18.15 -5.15 -10.40
N PHE A 333 18.71 -6.29 -10.00
CA PHE A 333 18.17 -7.61 -10.30
C PHE A 333 16.80 -7.81 -9.64
N SER A 334 16.69 -7.49 -8.36
CA SER A 334 15.45 -7.67 -7.60
C SER A 334 14.29 -6.86 -8.18
N GLU A 335 14.54 -5.64 -8.63
CA GLU A 335 13.54 -4.77 -9.24
C GLU A 335 13.21 -5.19 -10.66
N THR A 336 14.22 -5.30 -11.54
CA THR A 336 13.99 -5.58 -12.96
C THR A 336 13.25 -6.90 -13.19
N PHE A 337 13.61 -7.92 -12.43
CA PHE A 337 13.04 -9.26 -12.60
C PHE A 337 11.87 -9.56 -11.65
N PHE A 338 11.43 -8.59 -10.86
CA PHE A 338 10.28 -8.79 -9.96
C PHE A 338 9.02 -9.27 -10.69
N GLY A 339 8.81 -8.82 -11.93
CA GLY A 339 7.69 -9.25 -12.77
C GLY A 339 7.58 -10.76 -12.99
N LEU A 340 8.66 -11.53 -12.77
CA LEU A 340 8.65 -13.00 -12.84
C LEU A 340 7.71 -13.64 -11.81
N VAL A 341 7.32 -12.93 -10.73
CA VAL A 341 6.32 -13.41 -9.76
C VAL A 341 4.96 -13.70 -10.42
N LEU A 342 4.66 -13.03 -11.53
CA LEU A 342 3.43 -13.23 -12.28
C LEU A 342 3.44 -14.56 -13.04
N PHE A 343 4.59 -15.04 -13.46
CA PHE A 343 4.72 -16.20 -14.35
C PHE A 343 5.19 -17.47 -13.63
N PHE A 344 6.05 -17.34 -12.61
CA PHE A 344 6.71 -18.47 -11.98
C PHE A 344 6.38 -18.59 -10.48
N ARG A 345 5.97 -19.80 -10.06
CA ARG A 345 5.65 -20.07 -8.65
C ARG A 345 6.87 -19.92 -7.73
N VAL A 346 8.06 -20.29 -8.22
CA VAL A 346 9.31 -20.15 -7.45
C VAL A 346 9.65 -18.69 -7.25
N ALA A 347 9.45 -17.85 -8.27
CA ALA A 347 9.68 -16.40 -8.18
C ALA A 347 8.84 -15.74 -7.08
N ARG A 348 7.62 -16.25 -6.81
CA ARG A 348 6.74 -15.79 -5.73
C ARG A 348 7.30 -16.00 -4.32
N TRP A 349 8.34 -16.82 -4.17
CA TRP A 349 9.06 -16.97 -2.91
C TRP A 349 10.36 -16.15 -2.88
N ILE A 350 11.07 -16.11 -4.00
CA ILE A 350 12.39 -15.46 -4.08
C ILE A 350 12.26 -13.92 -4.08
N PHE A 351 11.50 -13.36 -5.01
CA PHE A 351 11.47 -11.90 -5.21
C PHE A 351 10.81 -11.12 -4.07
N PRO A 352 9.71 -11.58 -3.44
CA PRO A 352 9.18 -10.90 -2.27
C PRO A 352 10.16 -10.88 -1.10
N VAL A 353 10.91 -11.96 -0.86
CA VAL A 353 11.96 -12.00 0.17
C VAL A 353 13.10 -11.06 -0.20
N ALA A 354 13.54 -11.07 -1.46
CA ALA A 354 14.58 -10.17 -1.95
C ALA A 354 14.14 -8.70 -1.82
N ALA A 355 12.90 -8.36 -2.14
CA ALA A 355 12.35 -7.01 -1.97
C ALA A 355 12.29 -6.58 -0.49
N ILE A 356 11.89 -7.47 0.43
CA ILE A 356 11.96 -7.20 1.87
C ILE A 356 13.40 -6.89 2.29
N MET A 357 14.36 -7.74 1.90
CA MET A 357 15.77 -7.54 2.22
C MET A 357 16.31 -6.23 1.63
N MET A 358 15.94 -5.91 0.39
CA MET A 358 16.32 -4.67 -0.27
C MET A 358 15.78 -3.44 0.49
N HIS A 359 14.49 -3.42 0.84
CA HIS A 359 13.90 -2.29 1.57
C HIS A 359 14.43 -2.17 3.00
N ILE A 360 14.73 -3.28 3.69
CA ILE A 360 15.45 -3.25 4.97
C ILE A 360 16.85 -2.67 4.78
N GLY A 361 17.56 -3.06 3.71
CA GLY A 361 18.86 -2.48 3.36
C GLY A 361 18.80 -0.97 3.12
N ILE A 362 17.79 -0.51 2.36
CA ILE A 362 17.53 0.92 2.14
C ILE A 362 17.27 1.63 3.47
N PHE A 363 16.43 1.07 4.33
CA PHE A 363 16.18 1.65 5.65
C PHE A 363 17.44 1.77 6.50
N LEU A 364 18.26 0.74 6.57
CA LEU A 364 19.49 0.74 7.36
C LEU A 364 20.57 1.66 6.80
N LEU A 365 20.73 1.69 5.46
CA LEU A 365 21.82 2.38 4.80
C LEU A 365 21.47 3.80 4.31
N GLN A 366 20.18 4.07 4.00
CA GLN A 366 19.72 5.37 3.49
C GLN A 366 18.74 6.07 4.45
N LYS A 367 18.34 5.42 5.54
CA LYS A 367 17.36 5.92 6.53
C LYS A 367 15.95 6.16 5.95
N ILE A 368 15.58 5.45 4.89
CA ILE A 368 14.27 5.56 4.24
C ILE A 368 13.46 4.30 4.54
N LEU A 369 12.39 4.46 5.32
CA LEU A 369 11.53 3.35 5.71
C LEU A 369 10.35 3.18 4.73
N PHE A 370 10.40 2.18 3.87
CA PHE A 370 9.29 1.75 3.03
C PHE A 370 8.48 0.63 3.72
N LEU A 371 7.88 0.96 4.87
CA LEU A 371 7.15 -0.01 5.68
C LEU A 371 6.00 -0.64 4.91
N ASP A 372 5.27 0.14 4.14
CA ASP A 372 4.18 -0.27 3.28
C ASP A 372 4.62 -1.32 2.25
N LEU A 373 5.75 -1.10 1.59
CA LEU A 373 6.28 -2.04 0.59
C LEU A 373 6.85 -3.32 1.23
N ILE A 374 7.49 -3.22 2.40
CA ILE A 374 7.96 -4.38 3.16
C ILE A 374 6.77 -5.27 3.55
N LEU A 375 5.75 -4.70 4.14
CA LEU A 375 4.59 -5.43 4.61
C LEU A 375 3.76 -5.99 3.45
N LEU A 376 3.66 -5.25 2.35
CA LEU A 376 2.87 -5.67 1.18
C LEU A 376 3.43 -6.93 0.51
N GLN A 377 4.74 -7.23 0.64
CA GLN A 377 5.32 -8.46 0.12
C GLN A 377 4.70 -9.73 0.72
N LEU A 378 4.15 -9.63 1.93
CA LEU A 378 3.51 -10.76 2.59
C LEU A 378 2.27 -11.26 1.84
N VAL A 379 1.69 -10.46 0.95
CA VAL A 379 0.57 -10.82 0.09
C VAL A 379 0.90 -11.97 -0.90
N PHE A 380 2.18 -12.17 -1.23
CA PHE A 380 2.62 -13.25 -2.11
C PHE A 380 2.63 -14.63 -1.44
N PHE A 381 2.66 -14.68 -0.10
CA PHE A 381 2.69 -15.93 0.64
C PHE A 381 1.29 -16.53 0.83
N ASP A 382 1.16 -17.83 0.63
CA ASP A 382 -0.10 -18.54 0.83
C ASP A 382 -0.35 -18.83 2.31
N PHE A 383 -0.91 -17.83 3.00
CA PHE A 383 -1.27 -17.96 4.42
C PHE A 383 -2.22 -19.13 4.70
N THR A 384 -3.04 -19.55 3.73
CA THR A 384 -3.93 -20.69 3.91
C THR A 384 -3.16 -22.00 4.09
N ARG A 385 -2.10 -22.19 3.30
CA ARG A 385 -1.22 -23.36 3.43
C ARG A 385 -0.40 -23.32 4.71
N ILE A 386 0.18 -22.15 5.03
CA ILE A 386 0.95 -21.94 6.26
C ILE A 386 0.06 -22.22 7.47
N ARG A 387 -1.15 -21.67 7.49
CA ARG A 387 -2.15 -21.89 8.53
C ARG A 387 -2.51 -23.36 8.70
N LYS A 388 -2.79 -24.08 7.60
CA LYS A 388 -3.10 -25.52 7.63
C LYS A 388 -1.91 -26.33 8.16
N ALA A 389 -0.69 -26.01 7.76
CA ALA A 389 0.52 -26.70 8.23
C ALA A 389 0.75 -26.49 9.74
N ILE A 390 0.59 -25.26 10.21
CA ILE A 390 0.67 -24.92 11.66
C ILE A 390 -0.45 -25.63 12.41
N GLY A 391 -1.68 -25.55 11.89
CA GLY A 391 -2.86 -26.17 12.49
C GLY A 391 -2.69 -27.70 12.65
N GLY A 392 -2.23 -28.38 11.61
CA GLY A 392 -1.96 -29.82 11.65
C GLY A 392 -0.89 -30.20 12.70
N ARG A 393 0.20 -29.41 12.79
CA ARG A 393 1.23 -29.61 13.83
C ARG A 393 0.70 -29.36 15.25
N LEU A 394 -0.12 -28.33 15.44
CA LEU A 394 -0.73 -28.01 16.73
C LEU A 394 -1.77 -29.08 17.14
N ALA A 395 -2.59 -29.55 16.20
CA ALA A 395 -3.55 -30.61 16.44
C ALA A 395 -2.86 -31.91 16.85
N SER A 396 -1.80 -32.31 16.14
CA SER A 396 -1.00 -33.49 16.46
C SER A 396 -0.34 -33.42 17.83
N LYS A 397 0.25 -32.27 18.21
CA LYS A 397 0.97 -32.13 19.50
C LYS A 397 0.07 -31.91 20.70
N ARG A 398 -1.03 -31.16 20.54
CA ARG A 398 -1.87 -30.71 21.68
C ARG A 398 -3.24 -31.36 21.73
N GLY A 399 -3.63 -32.11 20.69
CA GLY A 399 -4.98 -32.64 20.49
C GLY A 399 -5.99 -31.55 20.06
N GLN A 400 -7.12 -31.97 19.52
CA GLN A 400 -8.25 -31.09 19.19
C GLN A 400 -9.20 -31.00 20.38
N LEU A 401 -9.93 -29.90 20.48
CA LEU A 401 -11.07 -29.76 21.39
C LEU A 401 -12.31 -30.29 20.69
N GLN A 402 -12.94 -31.32 21.24
CA GLN A 402 -14.19 -31.84 20.73
C GLN A 402 -15.34 -31.03 21.32
N VAL A 403 -16.12 -30.40 20.47
CA VAL A 403 -17.28 -29.56 20.84
C VAL A 403 -18.54 -30.33 20.51
N LEU A 404 -19.18 -30.88 21.54
CA LEU A 404 -20.46 -31.59 21.42
C LEU A 404 -21.59 -30.59 21.44
N TYR A 405 -22.42 -30.58 20.38
CA TYR A 405 -23.53 -29.67 20.23
C TYR A 405 -24.81 -30.42 19.81
N ASP A 406 -25.96 -29.79 20.02
CA ASP A 406 -27.27 -30.29 19.59
C ASP A 406 -27.56 -29.82 18.14
N GLY A 407 -27.53 -30.76 17.19
CA GLY A 407 -27.82 -30.49 15.77
C GLY A 407 -29.27 -30.07 15.48
N LEU A 408 -30.20 -30.34 16.40
CA LEU A 408 -31.58 -29.88 16.28
C LEU A 408 -31.81 -28.49 16.88
N CYS A 409 -30.83 -27.95 17.59
CA CYS A 409 -30.92 -26.62 18.20
C CYS A 409 -30.42 -25.52 17.22
N PRO A 410 -31.28 -24.64 16.71
CA PRO A 410 -30.87 -23.60 15.75
C PRO A 410 -29.76 -22.66 16.29
N LEU A 411 -29.86 -22.28 17.58
CA LEU A 411 -28.85 -21.45 18.23
C LEU A 411 -27.50 -22.16 18.32
N CYS A 412 -27.50 -23.45 18.68
CA CYS A 412 -26.26 -24.25 18.77
C CYS A 412 -25.59 -24.40 17.38
N CYS A 413 -26.38 -24.74 16.36
CA CYS A 413 -25.90 -24.84 15.00
C CYS A 413 -25.29 -23.51 14.50
N ARG A 414 -25.94 -22.38 14.80
CA ARG A 414 -25.43 -21.05 14.46
C ARG A 414 -24.11 -20.74 15.17
N THR A 415 -24.05 -21.01 16.48
CA THR A 415 -22.85 -20.81 17.29
C THR A 415 -21.68 -21.62 16.76
N VAL A 416 -21.89 -22.89 16.43
CA VAL A 416 -20.88 -23.76 15.85
C VAL A 416 -20.38 -23.22 14.50
N ARG A 417 -21.26 -22.78 13.62
CA ARG A 417 -20.89 -22.17 12.34
C ARG A 417 -20.03 -20.91 12.53
N VAL A 418 -20.37 -20.06 13.48
CA VAL A 418 -19.61 -18.85 13.82
C VAL A 418 -18.25 -19.20 14.41
N LEU A 419 -18.20 -20.14 15.37
CA LEU A 419 -16.95 -20.58 15.98
C LEU A 419 -16.00 -21.22 14.96
N ALA A 420 -16.54 -22.00 14.01
CA ALA A 420 -15.74 -22.59 12.92
C ALA A 420 -15.06 -21.53 12.03
N CYS A 421 -15.68 -20.34 11.88
CA CYS A 421 -15.04 -19.25 11.14
C CYS A 421 -13.82 -18.64 11.86
N PHE A 422 -13.81 -18.67 13.18
CA PHE A 422 -12.70 -18.16 14.01
C PHE A 422 -11.61 -19.20 14.27
N ASP A 423 -11.89 -20.48 14.04
CA ASP A 423 -10.92 -21.55 14.24
C ASP A 423 -9.87 -21.60 13.13
N LEU A 424 -8.95 -20.64 13.17
CA LEU A 424 -7.90 -20.48 12.16
C LEU A 424 -6.97 -21.70 12.05
N PHE A 425 -6.78 -22.44 13.12
CA PHE A 425 -5.79 -23.53 13.20
C PHE A 425 -6.41 -24.91 13.35
N THR A 426 -7.70 -25.07 13.01
CA THR A 426 -8.42 -26.35 13.10
C THR A 426 -8.25 -27.04 14.46
N ARG A 427 -8.40 -26.25 15.54
CA ARG A 427 -8.29 -26.69 16.92
C ARG A 427 -9.57 -27.29 17.47
N LEU A 428 -10.70 -27.00 16.81
CA LEU A 428 -12.04 -27.42 17.22
C LEU A 428 -12.53 -28.52 16.30
N GLU A 429 -13.05 -29.58 16.88
CA GLU A 429 -13.77 -30.65 16.20
C GLU A 429 -15.22 -30.59 16.66
N PHE A 430 -16.13 -30.27 15.74
CA PHE A 430 -17.55 -30.13 16.04
C PHE A 430 -18.28 -31.45 15.82
N LEU A 431 -18.90 -31.98 16.86
CA LEU A 431 -19.59 -33.26 16.83
C LEU A 431 -21.07 -33.07 17.24
N ASP A 432 -21.98 -33.40 16.33
CA ASP A 432 -23.40 -33.47 16.67
C ASP A 432 -23.64 -34.74 17.52
N PHE A 433 -23.98 -34.55 18.80
CA PHE A 433 -24.15 -35.68 19.70
C PHE A 433 -25.37 -36.57 19.33
N ARG A 434 -26.33 -36.05 18.55
CA ARG A 434 -27.45 -36.84 18.05
C ARG A 434 -27.10 -37.85 16.99
N CYS A 435 -25.97 -37.59 16.29
CA CYS A 435 -25.43 -38.49 15.27
C CYS A 435 -24.36 -39.45 15.85
N LEU A 436 -24.02 -39.31 17.16
CA LEU A 436 -23.00 -40.14 17.80
C LEU A 436 -23.63 -41.32 18.57
N ASP A 437 -22.99 -42.49 18.47
CA ASP A 437 -23.21 -43.52 19.48
C ASP A 437 -22.51 -43.13 20.78
N LEU A 438 -23.30 -42.49 21.68
CA LEU A 438 -22.81 -42.00 22.97
C LEU A 438 -22.25 -43.09 23.86
N ASN A 439 -22.76 -44.33 23.76
CA ASN A 439 -22.27 -45.44 24.56
C ASN A 439 -20.85 -45.87 24.12
N ASP A 440 -20.65 -45.97 22.84
CA ASP A 440 -19.34 -46.26 22.27
C ASP A 440 -18.35 -45.10 22.49
N TYR A 441 -18.81 -43.85 22.33
CA TYR A 441 -18.01 -42.67 22.56
C TYR A 441 -17.56 -42.54 24.02
N ASN A 442 -18.46 -42.76 24.96
CA ASN A 442 -18.19 -42.76 26.41
C ASN A 442 -17.17 -43.87 26.76
N ARG A 443 -17.32 -45.07 26.19
CA ARG A 443 -16.42 -46.18 26.42
C ARG A 443 -15.02 -45.89 25.93
N ARG A 444 -14.87 -45.33 24.74
CA ARG A 444 -13.56 -44.99 24.17
C ARG A 444 -12.79 -43.92 24.95
N LEU A 445 -13.48 -42.92 25.49
CA LEU A 445 -12.87 -41.81 26.20
C LEU A 445 -12.91 -41.91 27.73
N GLY A 446 -13.51 -42.98 28.26
CA GLY A 446 -13.70 -43.14 29.73
C GLY A 446 -14.60 -42.09 30.35
N LEU A 447 -15.60 -41.66 29.60
CA LEU A 447 -16.55 -40.59 30.02
C LEU A 447 -17.93 -41.18 30.40
N ASN A 448 -18.72 -40.38 31.12
CA ASN A 448 -20.10 -40.73 31.41
C ASN A 448 -21.01 -39.53 31.04
N LEU A 449 -21.24 -39.37 29.74
CA LEU A 449 -22.07 -38.30 29.18
C LEU A 449 -23.48 -38.86 28.96
N ALA A 450 -24.50 -38.19 29.51
CA ALA A 450 -25.89 -38.49 29.24
C ALA A 450 -26.45 -37.57 28.14
N SER A 451 -27.32 -38.08 27.29
CA SER A 451 -27.97 -37.26 26.24
C SER A 451 -28.69 -36.04 26.82
N ARG A 452 -29.32 -36.20 27.98
CA ARG A 452 -30.02 -35.11 28.68
C ARG A 452 -29.08 -33.93 29.04
N ASP A 453 -27.88 -34.24 29.53
CA ASP A 453 -26.87 -33.20 29.86
C ASP A 453 -26.43 -32.41 28.62
N LEU A 454 -26.27 -33.12 27.48
CA LEU A 454 -25.86 -32.53 26.19
C LEU A 454 -27.02 -31.73 25.55
N GLU A 455 -28.27 -32.11 25.86
CA GLU A 455 -29.44 -31.32 25.48
C GLU A 455 -29.53 -30.01 26.28
N GLU A 456 -29.11 -30.00 27.54
CA GLU A 456 -29.18 -28.80 28.39
C GLU A 456 -28.04 -27.82 28.10
N GLU A 457 -26.81 -28.34 27.91
CA GLU A 457 -25.60 -27.49 27.77
C GLU A 457 -24.64 -28.05 26.72
N MET A 458 -24.06 -27.13 25.94
CA MET A 458 -22.95 -27.45 25.06
C MET A 458 -21.72 -27.92 25.87
N SER A 459 -21.15 -29.02 25.49
CA SER A 459 -20.01 -29.61 26.20
C SER A 459 -18.75 -29.64 25.34
N VAL A 460 -17.60 -29.27 25.93
CA VAL A 460 -16.30 -29.31 25.28
C VAL A 460 -15.42 -30.33 25.97
N ILE A 461 -14.87 -31.28 25.20
CA ILE A 461 -13.99 -32.32 25.71
C ILE A 461 -12.55 -32.04 25.28
N PHE A 462 -11.68 -32.09 26.27
CA PHE A 462 -10.26 -31.92 26.03
C PHE A 462 -9.44 -32.79 27.01
N ARG A 463 -8.64 -33.68 26.46
CA ARG A 463 -7.79 -34.60 27.25
C ARG A 463 -8.57 -35.39 28.32
N GLY A 464 -9.71 -35.93 27.94
CA GLY A 464 -10.55 -36.72 28.85
C GLY A 464 -11.31 -35.91 29.91
N ARG A 465 -11.25 -34.57 29.90
CA ARG A 465 -12.02 -33.70 30.80
C ARG A 465 -13.15 -33.02 30.06
N VAL A 466 -14.31 -32.98 30.69
CA VAL A 466 -15.55 -32.33 30.18
C VAL A 466 -15.67 -30.93 30.75
N TYR A 467 -15.84 -29.94 29.88
CA TYR A 467 -16.10 -28.55 30.26
C TYR A 467 -17.48 -28.16 29.74
N ARG A 468 -18.44 -27.90 30.62
CA ARG A 468 -19.83 -27.63 30.30
C ARG A 468 -20.14 -26.12 30.23
N GLY A 469 -21.06 -25.74 29.39
CA GLY A 469 -21.62 -24.39 29.31
C GLY A 469 -20.55 -23.31 29.15
N PHE A 470 -20.57 -22.30 30.00
CA PHE A 470 -19.63 -21.18 29.97
C PHE A 470 -18.15 -21.62 30.09
N TYR A 471 -17.86 -22.65 30.88
CA TYR A 471 -16.53 -23.17 31.02
C TYR A 471 -15.99 -23.82 29.74
N GLY A 472 -16.89 -24.36 28.90
CA GLY A 472 -16.60 -24.81 27.54
C GLY A 472 -16.12 -23.65 26.65
N TYR A 473 -16.83 -22.52 26.68
CA TYR A 473 -16.42 -21.32 25.93
C TYR A 473 -15.08 -20.73 26.42
N ARG A 474 -14.81 -20.73 27.72
CA ARG A 474 -13.48 -20.35 28.24
C ARG A 474 -12.38 -21.23 27.66
N ARG A 475 -12.66 -22.54 27.52
CA ARG A 475 -11.70 -23.47 26.95
C ARG A 475 -11.50 -23.25 25.45
N ILE A 476 -12.57 -22.97 24.72
CA ILE A 476 -12.50 -22.58 23.31
C ILE A 476 -11.70 -21.28 23.16
N ALA A 477 -11.91 -20.29 24.00
CA ALA A 477 -11.19 -19.01 23.95
C ALA A 477 -9.66 -19.19 24.10
N LEU A 478 -9.23 -20.14 24.92
CA LEU A 478 -7.80 -20.45 25.05
C LEU A 478 -7.22 -21.22 23.84
N ALA A 479 -8.08 -21.98 23.13
CA ALA A 479 -7.64 -22.79 21.99
C ALA A 479 -7.59 -21.99 20.68
N VAL A 480 -8.44 -20.97 20.55
CA VAL A 480 -8.63 -20.17 19.33
C VAL A 480 -7.93 -18.82 19.49
N PRO A 481 -6.83 -18.55 18.78
CA PRO A 481 -6.00 -17.34 18.96
C PRO A 481 -6.76 -16.03 18.82
N VAL A 482 -7.79 -15.97 17.96
CA VAL A 482 -8.60 -14.75 17.78
C VAL A 482 -9.25 -14.31 19.08
N PHE A 483 -9.56 -15.24 19.98
CA PHE A 483 -10.17 -14.94 21.27
C PHE A 483 -9.18 -14.69 22.41
N TRP A 484 -7.85 -14.72 22.15
CA TRP A 484 -6.86 -14.47 23.20
C TRP A 484 -6.95 -13.08 23.81
N LEU A 485 -7.38 -12.07 23.05
CA LEU A 485 -7.65 -10.73 23.58
C LEU A 485 -8.79 -10.73 24.60
N LEU A 486 -9.79 -11.62 24.42
CA LEU A 486 -10.94 -11.76 25.31
C LEU A 486 -10.66 -12.75 26.45
N ALA A 487 -9.74 -13.70 26.24
CA ALA A 487 -9.48 -14.76 27.20
C ALA A 487 -9.16 -14.23 28.61
N PRO A 488 -8.24 -13.25 28.85
CA PRO A 488 -7.95 -12.74 30.18
C PRO A 488 -9.21 -12.25 30.91
N TRP A 489 -10.10 -11.55 30.21
CA TRP A 489 -11.34 -11.02 30.78
C TRP A 489 -12.29 -12.13 31.22
N LEU A 490 -12.35 -13.26 30.51
CA LEU A 490 -13.17 -14.40 30.86
C LEU A 490 -12.71 -15.12 32.13
N PHE A 491 -11.49 -14.86 32.59
CA PHE A 491 -10.89 -15.48 33.79
C PHE A 491 -10.87 -14.56 34.99
N LEU A 492 -11.37 -13.33 34.90
CA LEU A 492 -11.46 -12.41 36.03
C LEU A 492 -12.40 -12.96 37.11
N PRO A 493 -12.11 -12.69 38.41
CA PRO A 493 -13.01 -12.99 39.50
C PRO A 493 -14.41 -12.38 39.28
N GLY A 494 -15.45 -13.13 39.53
CA GLY A 494 -16.83 -12.71 39.30
C GLY A 494 -17.37 -12.91 37.85
N VAL A 495 -16.52 -12.78 36.82
CA VAL A 495 -16.92 -13.00 35.43
C VAL A 495 -17.30 -14.46 35.18
N SER A 496 -16.68 -15.41 35.88
CA SER A 496 -17.06 -16.83 35.79
C SER A 496 -18.48 -17.08 36.27
N SER A 497 -18.90 -16.48 37.39
CA SER A 497 -20.25 -16.62 37.93
C SER A 497 -21.28 -15.91 37.06
N LEU A 498 -20.96 -14.66 36.66
CA LEU A 498 -21.82 -13.90 35.74
C LEU A 498 -21.98 -14.61 34.40
N GLY A 499 -20.87 -15.09 33.84
CA GLY A 499 -20.87 -15.79 32.55
C GLY A 499 -21.65 -17.11 32.59
N ALA A 500 -21.50 -17.88 33.67
CA ALA A 500 -22.29 -19.09 33.87
C ALA A 500 -23.78 -18.76 34.02
N TRP A 501 -24.14 -17.69 34.75
CA TRP A 501 -25.50 -17.22 34.88
C TRP A 501 -26.12 -16.77 33.55
N VAL A 502 -25.41 -15.92 32.79
CA VAL A 502 -25.82 -15.47 31.44
C VAL A 502 -26.00 -16.67 30.52
N TYR A 503 -25.01 -17.58 30.48
CA TYR A 503 -25.09 -18.78 29.68
C TYR A 503 -26.30 -19.62 30.04
N GLY A 504 -26.54 -19.88 31.34
CA GLY A 504 -27.71 -20.66 31.82
C GLY A 504 -29.04 -19.99 31.47
N TYR A 505 -29.10 -18.65 31.50
CA TYR A 505 -30.27 -17.90 31.04
C TYR A 505 -30.54 -18.12 29.54
N VAL A 506 -29.49 -17.96 28.70
CA VAL A 506 -29.57 -18.15 27.24
C VAL A 506 -29.92 -19.60 26.91
N ALA A 507 -29.28 -20.58 27.58
CA ALA A 507 -29.51 -22.01 27.35
C ALA A 507 -30.98 -22.41 27.64
N ARG A 508 -31.53 -21.93 28.73
CA ARG A 508 -32.94 -22.18 29.09
C ARG A 508 -33.96 -21.53 28.15
N ASN A 509 -33.60 -20.41 27.54
CA ASN A 509 -34.46 -19.66 26.61
C ASN A 509 -34.13 -19.90 25.15
N ARG A 510 -33.22 -20.82 24.82
CA ARG A 510 -32.66 -21.02 23.46
C ARG A 510 -33.71 -21.29 22.38
N LEU A 511 -34.85 -21.91 22.73
CA LEU A 511 -35.96 -22.17 21.82
C LEU A 511 -36.84 -20.92 21.56
N LYS A 512 -36.73 -19.87 22.40
CA LYS A 512 -37.42 -18.59 22.21
C LYS A 512 -36.67 -17.65 21.28
N PHE A 513 -35.40 -17.89 21.04
CA PHE A 513 -34.62 -17.16 20.06
C PHE A 513 -34.90 -17.69 18.65
N HIS A 514 -36.14 -17.53 18.22
CA HIS A 514 -36.61 -17.81 16.87
C HIS A 514 -36.08 -16.68 15.94
N TRP A 515 -35.05 -16.96 15.19
CA TRP A 515 -34.68 -16.20 14.05
C TRP A 515 -34.85 -17.10 12.84
N ASP A 516 -35.82 -16.79 12.07
CA ASP A 516 -36.20 -17.25 10.74
C ASP A 516 -35.84 -18.70 10.30
N ASP A 517 -36.80 -19.35 9.71
CA ASP A 517 -37.01 -20.75 9.38
C ASP A 517 -35.95 -21.43 8.48
N SER A 518 -34.73 -21.50 8.85
CA SER A 518 -33.82 -22.42 8.17
C SER A 518 -33.56 -23.67 9.02
N HIS A 519 -34.57 -24.51 9.18
CA HIS A 519 -34.45 -25.91 9.61
C HIS A 519 -33.74 -26.75 8.54
N ARG A 520 -32.52 -26.37 8.17
CA ARG A 520 -31.63 -27.32 7.51
C ARG A 520 -30.67 -27.80 8.58
N PRO A 521 -30.67 -29.13 8.86
CA PRO A 521 -29.57 -29.70 9.65
C PRO A 521 -28.26 -29.23 9.07
N VAL A 522 -27.28 -28.95 9.93
CA VAL A 522 -25.91 -28.75 9.48
C VAL A 522 -25.50 -30.06 8.85
N GLN A 523 -25.74 -30.18 7.54
CA GLN A 523 -25.07 -31.22 6.80
C GLN A 523 -23.59 -30.98 7.03
N PRO A 524 -22.82 -31.97 7.46
CA PRO A 524 -21.37 -31.94 7.38
C PRO A 524 -21.14 -31.41 5.97
N LEU A 525 -20.31 -30.36 5.81
CA LEU A 525 -20.00 -29.77 4.52
C LEU A 525 -19.64 -30.93 3.57
N GLU A 526 -20.65 -31.46 2.89
CA GLU A 526 -20.46 -32.50 1.91
C GLU A 526 -19.56 -31.89 0.85
N GLU A 527 -18.41 -32.49 0.66
CA GLU A 527 -17.42 -32.14 -0.36
C GLU A 527 -17.97 -32.23 -1.79
N GLY A 528 -19.27 -32.29 -1.97
CA GLY A 528 -19.96 -32.59 -3.23
C GLY A 528 -21.00 -31.60 -3.76
N ALA A 529 -21.47 -30.63 -3.02
CA ALA A 529 -22.46 -29.71 -3.55
C ALA A 529 -21.78 -28.61 -4.38
N SER A 530 -21.56 -28.91 -5.65
CA SER A 530 -21.25 -27.95 -6.71
C SER A 530 -22.44 -27.03 -6.97
N ALA A 531 -22.66 -26.05 -6.12
CA ALA A 531 -23.39 -24.89 -6.56
C ALA A 531 -22.43 -24.08 -7.46
N GLU A 532 -22.50 -24.32 -8.75
CA GLU A 532 -22.06 -23.36 -9.75
C GLU A 532 -22.90 -22.09 -9.59
N VAL A 533 -22.48 -21.23 -8.66
CA VAL A 533 -22.99 -19.88 -8.58
C VAL A 533 -22.19 -19.05 -9.59
N THR A 534 -22.38 -19.36 -10.87
CA THR A 534 -22.09 -18.43 -11.96
C THR A 534 -23.28 -17.49 -12.08
N THR A 535 -23.29 -16.47 -11.23
CA THR A 535 -24.25 -15.39 -11.41
C THR A 535 -23.70 -14.39 -12.43
N THR A 536 -24.59 -13.82 -13.26
CA THR A 536 -24.29 -12.69 -14.15
C THR A 536 -23.58 -11.53 -13.44
N GLY A 537 -23.72 -11.43 -12.11
CA GLY A 537 -22.99 -10.48 -11.27
C GLY A 537 -21.48 -10.74 -11.13
N ASP A 538 -21.01 -11.98 -11.34
CA ASP A 538 -19.57 -12.29 -11.21
C ASP A 538 -18.79 -11.92 -12.47
N ALA A 539 -19.43 -11.98 -13.64
CA ALA A 539 -18.86 -11.52 -14.90
C ALA A 539 -18.67 -9.99 -14.91
N ALA A 540 -19.68 -9.23 -14.42
CA ALA A 540 -19.59 -7.77 -14.33
C ALA A 540 -18.50 -7.32 -13.35
N ARG A 541 -18.30 -8.05 -12.23
CA ARG A 541 -17.22 -7.78 -11.28
C ARG A 541 -15.85 -8.10 -11.85
N GLY A 542 -15.74 -9.23 -12.58
CA GLY A 542 -14.51 -9.59 -13.27
C GLY A 542 -14.08 -8.49 -14.26
N PHE A 543 -15.03 -7.89 -14.97
CA PHE A 543 -14.78 -6.76 -15.84
C PHE A 543 -14.31 -5.52 -15.05
N GLY A 544 -14.94 -5.20 -13.91
CA GLY A 544 -14.61 -4.03 -13.10
C GLY A 544 -13.15 -4.02 -12.61
N TYR A 545 -12.68 -5.11 -12.01
CA TYR A 545 -11.29 -5.14 -11.53
C TYR A 545 -10.28 -5.26 -12.69
N ALA A 546 -10.62 -5.95 -13.78
CA ALA A 546 -9.77 -6.00 -14.98
C ALA A 546 -9.59 -4.60 -15.58
N LEU A 547 -10.66 -3.80 -15.67
CA LEU A 547 -10.61 -2.42 -16.11
C LEU A 547 -9.75 -1.56 -15.17
N ALA A 548 -9.94 -1.69 -13.85
CA ALA A 548 -9.16 -0.95 -12.86
C ALA A 548 -7.66 -1.26 -12.97
N VAL A 549 -7.29 -2.54 -13.04
CA VAL A 549 -5.88 -2.95 -13.19
C VAL A 549 -5.30 -2.46 -14.50
N SER A 550 -6.01 -2.65 -15.60
CA SER A 550 -5.55 -2.19 -16.93
C SER A 550 -5.38 -0.68 -16.95
N GLY A 551 -6.32 0.07 -16.38
CA GLY A 551 -6.22 1.52 -16.24
C GLY A 551 -4.99 1.97 -15.43
N ILE A 552 -4.76 1.35 -14.27
CA ILE A 552 -3.57 1.64 -13.44
C ILE A 552 -2.29 1.36 -14.22
N ILE A 553 -2.19 0.21 -14.88
CA ILE A 553 -0.98 -0.17 -15.63
C ILE A 553 -0.75 0.77 -16.82
N VAL A 554 -1.77 1.05 -17.61
CA VAL A 554 -1.64 1.91 -18.80
C VAL A 554 -1.24 3.33 -18.41
N VAL A 555 -1.93 3.93 -17.43
CA VAL A 555 -1.61 5.28 -17.00
C VAL A 555 -0.19 5.34 -16.37
N SER A 556 0.16 4.34 -15.56
CA SER A 556 1.51 4.26 -14.99
C SER A 556 2.60 4.10 -16.06
N LEU A 557 2.36 3.33 -17.12
CA LEU A 557 3.29 3.20 -18.24
C LEU A 557 3.44 4.51 -19.02
N VAL A 558 2.34 5.24 -19.22
CA VAL A 558 2.39 6.59 -19.82
C VAL A 558 3.22 7.53 -18.95
N CYS A 559 2.96 7.55 -17.64
CA CYS A 559 3.73 8.35 -16.69
C CYS A 559 5.22 7.96 -16.70
N TRP A 560 5.53 6.66 -16.73
CA TRP A 560 6.89 6.16 -16.78
C TRP A 560 7.63 6.59 -18.05
N PHE A 561 7.01 6.42 -19.21
CA PHE A 561 7.63 6.71 -20.50
C PHE A 561 7.91 8.21 -20.71
N TYR A 562 6.95 9.05 -20.26
CA TYR A 562 7.06 10.52 -20.39
C TYR A 562 7.61 11.21 -19.15
N ARG A 563 7.97 10.47 -18.09
CA ARG A 563 8.45 10.99 -16.80
C ARG A 563 7.49 11.99 -16.17
N ILE A 564 6.19 11.69 -16.25
CA ILE A 564 5.14 12.55 -15.70
C ILE A 564 4.82 12.15 -14.27
N GLU A 565 4.86 13.14 -13.37
CA GLU A 565 4.36 13.01 -12.01
C GLU A 565 2.94 13.58 -11.93
N PHE A 566 1.96 12.68 -12.01
CA PHE A 566 0.53 13.03 -12.05
C PHE A 566 -0.24 12.26 -10.97
N TYR A 567 -0.35 12.84 -9.79
CA TYR A 567 -1.02 12.16 -8.65
C TYR A 567 -2.42 11.63 -9.02
N PRO A 568 -2.76 10.38 -8.71
CA PRO A 568 -2.02 9.40 -7.93
C PRO A 568 -1.00 8.55 -8.71
N PHE A 569 -0.71 8.88 -9.95
CA PHE A 569 0.25 8.16 -10.79
C PHE A 569 1.62 8.85 -10.77
N THR A 570 2.66 8.06 -11.00
CA THR A 570 4.03 8.52 -10.96
C THR A 570 4.87 7.79 -12.00
N SER A 571 5.98 8.40 -12.37
CA SER A 571 6.95 7.84 -13.32
C SER A 571 7.74 6.65 -12.78
N TRP A 572 7.77 6.41 -11.46
CA TRP A 572 8.58 5.38 -10.79
C TRP A 572 10.09 5.45 -11.11
N HIS A 573 10.63 6.61 -11.52
CA HIS A 573 12.05 6.79 -11.77
C HIS A 573 12.77 7.18 -10.46
N LEU A 574 13.01 6.19 -9.59
CA LEU A 574 13.67 6.40 -8.30
C LEU A 574 15.14 6.01 -8.38
N TYR A 575 16.03 6.96 -8.09
CA TYR A 575 17.49 6.72 -8.13
C TYR A 575 17.96 6.13 -9.47
N THR A 576 17.37 6.56 -10.59
CA THR A 576 17.68 5.98 -11.91
C THR A 576 18.92 6.60 -12.55
N ASN A 577 19.34 7.78 -12.12
CA ASN A 577 20.50 8.47 -12.66
C ASN A 577 21.80 7.76 -12.28
N LEU A 578 22.82 7.94 -13.13
CA LEU A 578 24.18 7.51 -12.88
C LEU A 578 25.03 8.73 -12.46
N ASP A 579 25.51 8.72 -11.23
CA ASP A 579 26.45 9.72 -10.72
C ASP A 579 27.76 9.06 -10.33
N THR A 580 28.80 9.33 -11.10
CA THR A 580 30.16 8.85 -10.88
C THR A 580 31.13 9.97 -10.51
N SER A 581 30.63 11.15 -10.13
CA SER A 581 31.46 12.30 -9.74
C SER A 581 32.25 12.05 -8.46
N GLY A 582 31.82 11.15 -7.60
CA GLY A 582 32.44 10.92 -6.30
C GLY A 582 32.20 12.06 -5.29
N LYS A 583 31.29 12.97 -5.60
CA LYS A 583 30.96 14.13 -4.77
C LYS A 583 29.54 14.05 -4.29
N VAL A 584 29.35 14.33 -3.02
CA VAL A 584 28.02 14.35 -2.38
C VAL A 584 27.73 15.74 -1.86
N GLN A 585 26.62 16.32 -2.31
CA GLN A 585 26.10 17.56 -1.75
C GLN A 585 24.98 17.24 -0.76
N TYR A 586 25.06 17.83 0.43
CA TYR A 586 24.06 17.60 1.47
C TYR A 586 23.87 18.86 2.34
N ARG A 587 22.84 18.86 3.18
CA ARG A 587 22.47 20.00 4.00
C ARG A 587 22.51 19.67 5.48
N LYS A 588 22.91 20.66 6.29
CA LYS A 588 22.78 20.62 7.75
C LYS A 588 21.87 21.76 8.17
N VAL A 589 20.85 21.49 8.98
CA VAL A 589 19.94 22.51 9.50
C VAL A 589 20.19 22.66 10.99
N PHE A 590 20.37 23.89 11.45
CA PHE A 590 20.57 24.24 12.84
C PHE A 590 19.46 25.21 13.28
N ALA A 591 19.05 25.09 14.54
CA ALA A 591 18.13 26.04 15.20
C ALA A 591 18.85 26.66 16.39
N GLN A 592 18.84 27.99 16.45
CA GLN A 592 19.24 28.73 17.62
C GLN A 592 18.01 29.02 18.47
N ARG A 593 18.13 28.78 19.78
CA ARG A 593 17.05 28.95 20.75
C ARG A 593 17.21 30.27 21.52
N GLU A 594 16.13 30.72 22.19
CA GLU A 594 16.17 31.89 23.07
C GLU A 594 17.25 31.80 24.14
N SER A 595 17.56 30.59 24.61
CA SER A 595 18.66 30.32 25.55
C SER A 595 20.05 30.55 24.97
N GLY A 596 20.19 30.89 23.69
CA GLY A 596 21.47 31.03 22.99
C GLY A 596 22.08 29.70 22.52
N VAL A 597 21.47 28.56 22.85
CA VAL A 597 21.95 27.24 22.41
C VAL A 597 21.62 27.02 20.95
N SER A 598 22.61 26.70 20.13
CA SER A 598 22.44 26.26 18.75
C SER A 598 22.57 24.73 18.68
N SER A 599 21.60 24.06 18.13
CA SER A 599 21.60 22.61 17.97
C SER A 599 21.10 22.21 16.58
N ARG A 600 21.47 21.02 16.11
CA ARG A 600 20.95 20.47 14.87
C ARG A 600 19.43 20.36 15.01
N ALA A 601 18.69 20.89 14.01
CA ALA A 601 17.25 20.89 14.00
C ALA A 601 16.72 19.81 13.05
N ARG A 602 15.67 19.16 13.49
CA ARG A 602 14.83 18.30 12.64
C ARG A 602 13.53 19.06 12.39
N LEU A 603 13.24 19.36 11.14
CA LEU A 603 12.03 20.13 10.79
C LEU A 603 10.77 19.29 10.96
N GLU A 604 10.88 17.97 10.93
CA GLU A 604 9.83 16.99 11.20
C GLU A 604 9.26 17.12 12.63
N ASP A 605 10.08 17.53 13.59
CA ASP A 605 9.63 17.76 14.97
C ASP A 605 8.65 18.95 15.09
N THR A 606 8.58 19.80 14.06
CA THR A 606 7.74 20.98 14.04
C THR A 606 6.32 20.69 13.57
N ILE A 607 6.18 19.89 12.55
CA ILE A 607 4.92 19.52 11.90
C ILE A 607 4.89 18.00 11.86
N GLY A 608 4.15 17.42 12.82
CA GLY A 608 4.20 15.99 13.09
C GLY A 608 3.67 15.16 11.91
N ALA A 609 4.57 14.58 11.13
CA ALA A 609 4.24 13.56 10.19
C ALA A 609 5.45 12.65 9.99
N ILE A 610 5.31 11.41 10.40
CA ILE A 610 6.39 10.42 10.48
C ILE A 610 6.75 9.86 9.11
N ALA A 611 5.78 9.75 8.19
CA ALA A 611 5.96 8.99 6.96
C ALA A 611 6.64 9.75 5.82
N LEU A 612 6.99 11.03 5.97
CA LEU A 612 7.48 11.86 4.88
C LEU A 612 8.75 12.63 5.23
N ASP A 613 9.84 11.91 5.46
CA ASP A 613 11.17 12.42 5.82
C ASP A 613 11.70 13.56 4.94
N ASN A 614 11.33 13.59 3.68
CA ASN A 614 11.75 14.60 2.71
C ASN A 614 10.67 15.64 2.40
N ARG A 615 9.62 15.71 3.19
CA ARG A 615 8.49 16.61 2.93
C ARG A 615 8.92 18.05 2.73
N TYR A 616 9.93 18.49 3.45
CA TYR A 616 10.35 19.89 3.50
C TYR A 616 11.57 20.22 2.65
N SER A 617 12.23 19.22 2.08
CA SER A 617 13.43 19.42 1.28
C SER A 617 13.27 20.44 0.15
N PRO A 618 12.17 20.45 -0.63
CA PRO A 618 11.97 21.44 -1.69
C PRO A 618 11.89 22.87 -1.19
N HIS A 619 11.34 23.07 0.00
CA HIS A 619 11.21 24.41 0.60
C HIS A 619 12.55 24.91 1.13
N ILE A 620 13.38 24.00 1.68
CA ILE A 620 14.74 24.30 2.13
C ILE A 620 15.65 24.61 0.93
N GLU A 621 15.46 23.93 -0.19
CA GLU A 621 16.23 24.20 -1.42
C GLU A 621 16.01 25.62 -1.92
N LYS A 622 14.83 26.16 -1.78
CA LYS A 622 14.49 27.54 -2.16
C LYS A 622 15.22 28.61 -1.36
N CYS A 623 15.80 28.29 -0.21
CA CYS A 623 16.67 29.19 0.54
C CYS A 623 17.92 29.59 -0.27
N PHE A 624 18.34 28.74 -1.20
CA PHE A 624 19.48 28.92 -2.08
C PHE A 624 19.08 29.16 -3.54
N GLY A 625 17.77 29.27 -3.81
CA GLY A 625 17.23 29.51 -5.14
C GLY A 625 17.66 30.86 -5.74
N GLU A 626 17.73 30.90 -7.06
CA GLU A 626 18.10 32.11 -7.82
C GLU A 626 16.88 32.84 -8.41
N LEU A 627 15.69 32.20 -8.33
CA LEU A 627 14.48 32.78 -8.88
C LEU A 627 13.89 33.84 -7.93
N PRO A 628 13.31 34.91 -8.49
CA PRO A 628 12.55 35.89 -7.70
C PRO A 628 11.45 35.16 -6.92
N GLY A 629 11.45 35.33 -5.60
CA GLY A 629 10.43 34.70 -4.73
C GLY A 629 10.86 33.39 -4.06
N ASP A 630 11.90 32.69 -4.51
CA ASP A 630 12.35 31.45 -3.88
C ASP A 630 12.73 31.65 -2.41
N VAL A 631 13.54 32.68 -2.12
CA VAL A 631 13.93 33.03 -0.75
C VAL A 631 12.71 33.37 0.11
N GLU A 632 11.70 34.01 -0.46
CA GLU A 632 10.47 34.35 0.27
C GLU A 632 9.65 33.11 0.63
N ILE A 633 9.57 32.13 -0.24
CA ILE A 633 8.96 30.83 0.04
C ILE A 633 9.71 30.12 1.16
N CYS A 634 11.06 30.11 1.12
CA CYS A 634 11.87 29.57 2.21
C CYS A 634 11.56 30.27 3.56
N LYS A 635 11.54 31.59 3.60
CA LYS A 635 11.23 32.38 4.81
C LYS A 635 9.84 32.04 5.37
N LYS A 636 8.82 31.97 4.52
CA LYS A 636 7.46 31.58 4.92
C LYS A 636 7.44 30.17 5.53
N PHE A 637 8.16 29.23 4.92
CA PHE A 637 8.26 27.88 5.45
C PHE A 637 8.97 27.85 6.82
N LEU A 638 10.15 28.47 6.95
CA LEU A 638 10.89 28.51 8.21
C LEU A 638 10.13 29.22 9.32
N SER A 639 9.40 30.32 9.01
CA SER A 639 8.54 31.02 9.95
C SER A 639 7.39 30.12 10.44
N ALA A 640 6.75 29.38 9.53
CA ALA A 640 5.70 28.44 9.88
C ALA A 640 6.22 27.29 10.74
N ALA A 641 7.38 26.74 10.39
CA ALA A 641 8.04 25.71 11.16
C ALA A 641 8.41 26.17 12.59
N ALA A 642 9.00 27.37 12.72
CA ALA A 642 9.28 27.98 14.02
C ALA A 642 8.01 28.21 14.84
N SER A 643 6.97 28.76 14.22
CA SER A 643 5.67 29.00 14.90
C SER A 643 5.06 27.69 15.41
N ALA A 644 5.09 26.62 14.60
CA ALA A 644 4.57 25.32 14.99
C ALA A 644 5.36 24.69 16.14
N TYR A 645 6.69 24.77 16.10
CA TYR A 645 7.55 24.29 17.16
C TYR A 645 7.37 25.09 18.45
N ASN A 646 7.40 26.41 18.36
CA ASN A 646 7.34 27.33 19.50
C ASN A 646 6.01 27.25 20.27
N LYS A 647 4.94 26.75 19.64
CA LYS A 647 3.66 26.45 20.33
C LYS A 647 3.75 25.22 21.25
N LYS A 648 4.72 24.33 21.02
CA LYS A 648 4.84 23.05 21.73
C LYS A 648 5.85 23.08 22.87
N VAL A 649 6.73 24.09 22.90
CA VAL A 649 7.88 24.16 23.85
C VAL A 649 7.76 25.33 24.81
N GLN A 650 8.52 25.24 25.93
CA GLN A 650 8.57 26.30 26.96
C GLN A 650 9.37 27.52 26.48
N PRO A 651 9.14 28.71 27.09
CA PRO A 651 10.04 29.86 26.92
C PRO A 651 11.50 29.47 27.21
N GLY A 652 12.44 29.95 26.40
CA GLY A 652 13.85 29.56 26.46
C GLY A 652 14.24 28.45 25.51
N GLU A 653 13.34 27.53 25.19
CA GLU A 653 13.49 26.47 24.18
C GLU A 653 13.00 26.92 22.78
N ARG A 654 12.39 28.08 22.70
CA ARG A 654 11.84 28.61 21.44
C ARG A 654 12.91 28.92 20.43
N VAL A 655 12.66 28.57 19.17
CA VAL A 655 13.56 28.84 18.06
C VAL A 655 13.44 30.32 17.66
N THR A 656 14.57 30.99 17.59
CA THR A 656 14.71 32.40 17.20
C THR A 656 15.35 32.55 15.82
N GLN A 657 16.18 31.59 15.41
CA GLN A 657 16.87 31.62 14.14
C GLN A 657 17.06 30.21 13.59
N TYR A 658 16.92 30.06 12.28
CA TYR A 658 17.37 28.87 11.56
C TYR A 658 18.63 29.19 10.75
N GLU A 659 19.55 28.24 10.72
CA GLU A 659 20.73 28.28 9.86
C GLU A 659 20.76 27.01 9.03
N ILE A 660 20.84 27.15 7.70
CA ILE A 660 20.94 26.07 6.75
C ILE A 660 22.31 26.16 6.08
N GLN A 661 23.04 25.08 6.14
CA GLN A 661 24.39 24.96 5.58
C GLN A 661 24.38 23.94 4.45
N VAL A 662 25.01 24.27 3.32
CA VAL A 662 25.27 23.35 2.20
C VAL A 662 26.71 22.90 2.28
N TRP A 663 26.90 21.60 2.26
CA TRP A 663 28.20 20.95 2.34
C TRP A 663 28.43 20.09 1.11
N ILE A 664 29.69 20.05 0.62
CA ILE A 664 30.12 19.17 -0.46
C ILE A 664 31.27 18.31 0.06
N TRP A 665 31.10 17.00 -0.09
CA TRP A 665 32.11 16.01 0.26
C TRP A 665 32.58 15.25 -0.99
N ASP A 666 33.88 15.36 -1.29
CA ASP A 666 34.54 14.53 -2.28
C ASP A 666 35.10 13.29 -1.57
N PHE A 667 34.31 12.23 -1.56
CA PHE A 667 34.63 11.00 -0.82
C PHE A 667 35.66 10.13 -1.52
N LEU A 668 35.97 10.39 -2.81
CA LEU A 668 37.06 9.71 -3.53
C LEU A 668 38.40 10.29 -3.13
N SER A 669 38.52 11.63 -3.11
CA SER A 669 39.77 12.31 -2.77
C SER A 669 40.00 12.32 -1.24
N TYR A 670 38.94 12.43 -0.44
CA TYR A 670 39.02 12.58 1.01
C TYR A 670 38.07 11.62 1.74
N PRO A 671 38.27 10.30 1.65
CA PRO A 671 37.32 9.31 2.23
C PRO A 671 37.26 9.36 3.76
N SER A 672 38.31 9.81 4.44
CA SER A 672 38.42 9.89 5.91
C SER A 672 38.21 11.30 6.45
N ASP A 673 37.58 12.21 5.70
CA ASP A 673 37.31 13.57 6.18
C ASP A 673 36.36 13.51 7.41
N PRO A 674 36.77 13.95 8.59
CA PRO A 674 35.99 13.88 9.81
C PRO A 674 34.73 14.75 9.76
N ASN A 675 34.73 15.77 8.92
CA ASN A 675 33.56 16.66 8.72
C ASN A 675 32.67 16.23 7.57
N TYR A 676 33.06 15.23 6.78
CA TYR A 676 32.39 14.79 5.55
C TYR A 676 32.19 15.94 4.57
N GLY A 677 33.29 16.70 4.29
CA GLY A 677 33.31 17.74 3.27
C GLY A 677 33.49 19.15 3.80
N LYS A 678 33.32 20.11 2.92
CA LYS A 678 33.53 21.54 3.16
C LYS A 678 32.20 22.29 3.04
N LEU A 679 32.03 23.31 3.87
CA LEU A 679 30.92 24.27 3.80
C LEU A 679 31.08 25.14 2.55
N THR A 680 30.06 25.13 1.69
CA THR A 680 30.07 25.92 0.42
C THR A 680 29.07 27.09 0.45
N ASP A 681 27.93 26.89 1.07
CA ASP A 681 26.93 27.94 1.14
C ASP A 681 26.23 27.91 2.52
N ARG A 682 25.85 29.09 3.02
CA ARG A 682 25.20 29.27 4.32
C ARG A 682 24.05 30.25 4.19
N PHE A 683 22.91 29.88 4.72
CA PHE A 683 21.74 30.73 4.78
C PHE A 683 21.25 30.78 6.23
N ALA A 684 21.15 31.98 6.79
CA ALA A 684 20.61 32.19 8.13
C ALA A 684 19.34 33.06 8.04
N PHE A 685 18.32 32.72 8.81
CA PHE A 685 17.06 33.43 8.87
C PHE A 685 16.65 33.65 10.32
N GLU A 686 16.57 34.90 10.72
CA GLU A 686 16.11 35.32 12.05
C GLU A 686 14.60 35.53 12.05
N ILE A 687 13.89 34.78 12.89
CA ILE A 687 12.42 34.68 12.87
C ILE A 687 11.79 36.01 13.25
N ASN A 688 12.31 36.67 14.31
CA ASN A 688 11.67 37.88 14.88
C ASN A 688 11.82 39.13 14.01
N THR A 689 12.96 39.26 13.32
CA THR A 689 13.26 40.47 12.49
C THR A 689 13.01 40.22 11.01
N GLY A 690 12.84 38.97 10.59
CA GLY A 690 12.76 38.61 9.17
C GLY A 690 14.07 38.80 8.40
N ARG A 691 15.18 39.07 9.09
CA ARG A 691 16.48 39.27 8.47
C ARG A 691 17.03 37.97 7.93
N THR A 692 17.67 38.04 6.76
CA THR A 692 18.37 36.93 6.13
C THR A 692 19.83 37.30 5.93
N LEU A 693 20.70 36.32 6.16
CA LEU A 693 22.12 36.40 5.80
C LEU A 693 22.41 35.20 4.89
N ARG A 694 22.97 35.45 3.72
CA ARG A 694 23.49 34.42 2.83
C ARG A 694 24.97 34.65 2.57
N GLU A 695 25.78 33.65 2.88
CA GLU A 695 27.21 33.65 2.65
C GLU A 695 27.56 32.53 1.69
N LYS A 696 28.03 32.84 0.49
CA LYS A 696 28.54 31.88 -0.45
C LYS A 696 30.07 31.90 -0.33
N LYS A 697 30.68 30.81 0.13
CA LYS A 697 32.15 30.68 0.05
C LYS A 697 32.49 30.35 -1.38
N LEU A 698 33.19 31.28 -2.06
CA LEU A 698 33.76 31.05 -3.39
C LEU A 698 34.66 29.82 -3.34
N GLU A 699 34.46 28.89 -4.25
CA GLU A 699 35.45 27.83 -4.51
C GLU A 699 36.78 28.49 -4.87
N ASP A 700 37.83 28.13 -4.14
CA ASP A 700 39.17 28.55 -4.44
C ASP A 700 39.63 27.93 -5.81
N HIS A 701 39.45 28.72 -6.88
CA HIS A 701 39.86 28.34 -8.25
C HIS A 701 41.38 28.32 -8.40
N SER A 702 42.10 27.60 -7.57
CA SER A 702 43.54 27.39 -7.69
C SER A 702 43.88 25.96 -8.09
N VAL A 703 43.22 25.42 -9.10
CA VAL A 703 43.75 24.33 -9.91
C VAL A 703 43.49 24.69 -11.37
N LYS A 704 44.51 25.21 -12.00
CA LYS A 704 44.55 25.38 -13.46
C LYS A 704 44.43 23.99 -14.08
N ASP A 705 43.26 23.69 -14.62
CA ASP A 705 43.09 22.59 -15.56
C ASP A 705 43.78 22.92 -16.87
N THR A 706 44.99 22.40 -17.03
CA THR A 706 45.63 22.26 -18.31
C THR A 706 45.26 20.92 -18.93
N ALA A 707 44.04 20.82 -19.45
CA ALA A 707 43.69 19.79 -20.42
C ALA A 707 43.06 20.47 -21.64
N PRO A 708 43.50 20.12 -22.89
CA PRO A 708 42.97 20.73 -24.09
C PRO A 708 41.49 20.36 -24.29
N PRO A 709 40.69 21.25 -24.88
CA PRO A 709 39.28 21.01 -25.09
C PRO A 709 39.07 19.88 -26.11
N LEU A 710 38.42 18.81 -25.69
CA LEU A 710 37.79 17.84 -26.58
C LEU A 710 36.56 18.52 -27.22
N GLU A 711 36.55 18.60 -28.54
CA GLU A 711 35.44 19.12 -29.32
C GLU A 711 34.12 18.43 -28.93
N PRO A 712 33.04 19.18 -28.75
CA PRO A 712 31.75 18.60 -28.43
C PRO A 712 31.12 17.99 -29.68
N GLN A 713 31.09 16.68 -29.76
CA GLN A 713 30.13 16.02 -30.63
C GLN A 713 28.71 16.35 -30.13
N ALA A 714 27.95 17.00 -30.98
CA ALA A 714 26.59 17.45 -30.74
C ALA A 714 25.67 16.26 -30.47
N VAL A 715 25.48 15.92 -29.19
CA VAL A 715 24.33 15.16 -28.74
C VAL A 715 23.27 16.18 -28.31
N LYS A 716 22.19 16.26 -29.08
CA LYS A 716 21.06 17.08 -28.76
C LYS A 716 20.43 16.61 -27.42
N ALA A 717 20.84 17.21 -26.34
CA ALA A 717 20.23 17.07 -25.06
C ALA A 717 18.96 17.93 -25.05
N GLY A 718 17.79 17.30 -25.19
CA GLY A 718 16.51 17.88 -24.82
C GLY A 718 16.34 17.86 -23.31
N ALA A 719 17.01 18.75 -22.59
CA ALA A 719 16.76 18.97 -21.19
C ALA A 719 15.57 19.94 -21.05
N GLY A 720 14.35 19.39 -21.00
CA GLY A 720 13.16 20.10 -20.56
C GLY A 720 12.85 19.70 -19.12
N VAL A 721 13.44 20.37 -18.17
CA VAL A 721 12.95 20.35 -16.79
C VAL A 721 11.61 21.05 -16.79
N ILE A 722 10.53 20.28 -16.75
CA ILE A 722 9.18 20.81 -16.48
C ILE A 722 9.05 20.93 -14.96
N ARG A 723 8.99 22.16 -14.51
CA ARG A 723 8.59 22.55 -13.13
C ARG A 723 7.16 22.19 -12.81
#